data_9fab83e890ffde3d8c8a56951ac624a3
#
_entry.id   9fab83e890ffde3d8c8a56951ac624a3
#
_cell.length_a   1.000
_cell.length_b   1.000
_cell.length_c   1.000
_cell.angle_alpha   90.00
_cell.angle_beta   90.00
_cell.angle_gamma   90.00
#
_symmetry.space_group_name_H-M   'P 1'
#
loop_
_entity.id
_entity.type
_entity.pdbx_description
1 polymer ?
#
loop_
_entity_poly.entity_id
_entity_poly.type
_entity_poly.pdbx_seq_one_letter_code
_entity_poly.pdbx_strand_id
1 'polypeptide(L)'
;MSATPAPQTESAAMIRRLLSAQSDAARQDLVKDNSLLDWGEIISELADLVRQEVHVNTAEAHRLADIAILVAQAAGNKIALAKSRRAKANALYATDEHVNAIEMHHSAAALFEETGEKQELARTLSGSIQPMLLLGRYEGALAAAEKARSIFAEQGNSWRIARLEINIGNVYHRQDRFCEALEHYQFAYNELLLHDDSEGLAAVLSNLSLCYISLNDFPRALEFHQKGRQHCAEKGMPILVAYADYNIAYLYYLRGEYGRAMQMLREAATSAKKAEDAYQLALCDLDLSEIYIEVNLSAEAGELAHAAHEAFQNLGFGYEAAKALAFAAIAASRQGQAFEGVKLFTRAKEMFLRDKNHVWPAVIDLYQALVLFNENRLFEARRLSVAAHEFFKSRMPRKAALAELLLARIALRMNDVALARKHCKSAHSQLINFEAPILAYQTEFLLGEIELASGDEPHAYISYCRARTALEALRSSLRGEELKIAFFDNKLEVYERLVNLCLRRPNGYEEAFQYIEQAKSRSLMDVLLRPVHVGIESDEGQSELVRSIRNLREELNWYYNLIEREQLRPEENSQCRIQSLESEARERETALLRALQEATTSEATEAGLQPATRISVEEIREAIPADAMLVEYFCVRDRVLACLLDRETLQIVPLTLQSRVRKLLQLLNFQLSKFHLDPQYVSTFQNSFLEATNAHLESLYQEVFAPVRKSIRAKHLIFVPHRLLHYVPMHALHDGESYLADSFTISYAPSASIFAICQKRTVNASGDALIFGIADAQAPSILDEVGALQAMLPKAKLFVGDDATEEKLKQHGPTSRTVHIATHGYFRQDNPMFSSIRLGGSYLSLYDLCHLKLPVELVVLSGCATGLNVIKPGDEQIGLVRGLLQAGAQSLVLSLWDVHDRSTKDFMIAFYSHLQRLVGKAAALQEAMREIRQEYPHPYYWAPFMLIGKD
;
A
#
# COMPACT_ATOMS: atom_id res chain seq x y z
N MET A 1 43.99 -37.94 21.82
CA MET A 1 44.82 -37.29 22.81
C MET A 1 43.88 -36.56 23.74
N SER A 2 43.70 -37.04 24.97
CA SER A 2 42.85 -36.42 25.98
C SER A 2 43.45 -35.13 26.44
N ALA A 3 42.71 -34.02 26.21
CA ALA A 3 43.08 -32.71 26.78
C ALA A 3 42.93 -32.81 28.32
N THR A 4 44.06 -32.65 29.03
CA THR A 4 44.09 -32.43 30.46
C THR A 4 43.25 -31.23 30.83
N PRO A 5 42.31 -31.29 31.79
CA PRO A 5 41.59 -30.10 32.23
C PRO A 5 42.54 -29.10 32.87
N ALA A 6 42.41 -27.81 32.49
CA ALA A 6 43.13 -26.72 33.10
C ALA A 6 42.91 -26.73 34.62
N PRO A 7 43.91 -26.30 35.43
CA PRO A 7 43.82 -26.29 36.88
C PRO A 7 42.63 -25.38 37.26
N GLN A 8 41.67 -26.01 37.98
CA GLN A 8 40.50 -25.27 38.45
C GLN A 8 40.95 -24.32 39.54
N THR A 9 40.76 -23.03 39.35
CA THR A 9 41.00 -22.02 40.38
C THR A 9 40.11 -22.32 41.59
N GLU A 10 40.60 -22.06 42.79
CA GLU A 10 39.91 -22.27 44.07
C GLU A 10 38.58 -21.49 44.08
N SER A 11 38.51 -20.33 43.43
CA SER A 11 37.33 -19.50 43.16
C SER A 11 36.25 -20.28 42.34
N ALA A 12 36.63 -20.91 41.23
CA ALA A 12 35.71 -21.66 40.38
C ALA A 12 35.10 -22.89 41.08
N ALA A 13 35.88 -23.54 42.01
CA ALA A 13 35.34 -24.63 42.81
C ALA A 13 34.34 -24.12 43.85
N MET A 14 34.59 -22.98 44.48
CA MET A 14 33.69 -22.34 45.44
C MET A 14 32.42 -21.84 44.81
N ILE A 15 32.51 -21.19 43.61
CA ILE A 15 31.32 -20.77 42.84
C ILE A 15 30.39 -21.99 42.59
N ARG A 16 30.91 -23.12 42.13
CA ARG A 16 30.09 -24.33 41.94
C ARG A 16 29.40 -24.80 43.22
N ARG A 17 30.10 -24.72 44.37
CA ARG A 17 29.49 -25.08 45.69
C ARG A 17 28.36 -24.11 46.06
N LEU A 18 28.56 -22.79 45.83
CA LEU A 18 27.55 -21.76 46.06
C LEU A 18 26.31 -21.97 45.17
N LEU A 19 26.52 -22.34 43.91
CA LEU A 19 25.42 -22.55 42.93
C LEU A 19 24.65 -23.84 43.25
N SER A 20 25.30 -24.88 43.76
CA SER A 20 24.69 -26.16 44.13
C SER A 20 24.02 -26.16 45.53
N ALA A 21 24.25 -25.15 46.34
CA ALA A 21 23.66 -25.06 47.70
C ALA A 21 22.16 -24.84 47.63
N GLN A 22 21.37 -25.66 48.35
CA GLN A 22 19.92 -25.71 48.25
C GLN A 22 19.18 -24.59 49.00
N SER A 23 19.86 -23.83 49.85
CA SER A 23 19.28 -22.73 50.62
C SER A 23 20.23 -21.58 50.83
N ASP A 24 19.66 -20.40 51.09
CA ASP A 24 20.48 -19.18 51.40
C ASP A 24 21.23 -19.31 52.72
N ALA A 25 20.69 -20.03 53.72
CA ALA A 25 21.39 -20.34 54.96
C ALA A 25 22.65 -21.19 54.68
N ALA A 26 22.53 -22.23 53.82
CA ALA A 26 23.69 -23.03 53.45
C ALA A 26 24.78 -22.21 52.71
N ARG A 27 24.40 -21.23 51.91
CA ARG A 27 25.31 -20.31 51.25
C ARG A 27 26.03 -19.39 52.24
N GLN A 28 25.31 -18.86 53.23
CA GLN A 28 25.86 -18.07 54.28
C GLN A 28 26.83 -18.86 55.18
N ASP A 29 26.56 -20.10 55.50
CA ASP A 29 27.43 -20.96 56.27
C ASP A 29 28.71 -21.30 55.50
N LEU A 30 28.61 -21.51 54.16
CA LEU A 30 29.78 -21.69 53.30
C LEU A 30 30.74 -20.46 53.36
N VAL A 31 30.17 -19.25 53.44
CA VAL A 31 30.99 -18.00 53.57
C VAL A 31 31.69 -17.96 54.95
N LYS A 32 30.97 -18.27 56.02
CA LYS A 32 31.53 -18.27 57.40
C LYS A 32 32.61 -19.30 57.56
N ASP A 33 32.38 -20.52 57.04
CA ASP A 33 33.33 -21.67 57.23
C ASP A 33 34.59 -21.49 56.37
N ASN A 34 34.60 -20.59 55.38
CA ASN A 34 35.74 -20.36 54.51
C ASN A 34 36.22 -18.92 54.59
N SER A 35 36.34 -18.36 55.77
CA SER A 35 36.70 -16.97 56.03
C SER A 35 38.12 -16.52 55.52
N LEU A 36 38.95 -17.45 55.09
CA LEU A 36 40.28 -17.20 54.56
C LEU A 36 40.30 -16.98 53.04
N LEU A 37 39.19 -17.24 52.34
CA LEU A 37 39.10 -17.01 50.88
C LEU A 37 38.95 -15.53 50.56
N ASP A 38 39.47 -15.12 49.38
CA ASP A 38 39.21 -13.81 48.83
C ASP A 38 37.78 -13.76 48.22
N TRP A 39 36.84 -13.45 49.11
CA TRP A 39 35.43 -13.28 48.69
C TRP A 39 35.25 -12.10 47.71
N GLY A 40 36.13 -11.16 47.64
CA GLY A 40 36.09 -10.06 46.65
C GLY A 40 36.29 -10.57 45.24
N GLU A 41 37.24 -11.47 45.03
CA GLU A 41 37.49 -12.13 43.73
C GLU A 41 36.34 -13.04 43.32
N ILE A 42 35.89 -13.95 44.21
CA ILE A 42 34.79 -14.84 43.94
C ILE A 42 33.51 -14.13 43.54
N ILE A 43 33.18 -13.02 44.23
CA ILE A 43 31.98 -12.25 43.94
C ILE A 43 32.16 -11.46 42.65
N SER A 44 33.37 -11.00 42.32
CA SER A 44 33.65 -10.38 41.01
C SER A 44 33.44 -11.37 39.87
N GLU A 45 33.93 -12.61 40.01
CA GLU A 45 33.67 -13.66 39.02
C GLU A 45 32.16 -13.98 38.88
N LEU A 46 31.39 -14.02 39.98
CA LEU A 46 29.93 -14.18 39.94
C LEU A 46 29.26 -13.01 39.21
N ALA A 47 29.71 -11.77 39.47
CA ALA A 47 29.17 -10.61 38.78
C ALA A 47 29.52 -10.59 37.27
N ASP A 48 30.67 -11.18 36.89
CA ASP A 48 31.03 -11.36 35.49
C ASP A 48 30.18 -12.45 34.80
N LEU A 49 29.86 -13.52 35.53
CA LEU A 49 28.90 -14.54 35.05
C LEU A 49 27.48 -13.94 34.82
N VAL A 50 27.02 -13.09 35.76
CA VAL A 50 25.76 -12.35 35.57
C VAL A 50 25.80 -11.57 34.25
N ARG A 51 26.88 -10.89 33.95
CA ARG A 51 27.05 -10.08 32.73
C ARG A 51 27.02 -10.95 31.46
N GLN A 52 27.56 -12.15 31.51
CA GLN A 52 27.54 -13.11 30.41
C GLN A 52 26.14 -13.67 30.18
N GLU A 53 25.42 -13.99 31.28
CA GLU A 53 24.08 -14.58 31.20
C GLU A 53 22.96 -13.57 30.89
N VAL A 54 23.16 -12.27 31.11
CA VAL A 54 22.12 -11.22 30.88
C VAL A 54 21.49 -11.28 29.49
N HIS A 55 22.26 -11.66 28.47
CA HIS A 55 21.79 -11.75 27.09
C HIS A 55 21.45 -13.15 26.61
N VAL A 56 21.68 -14.18 27.46
CA VAL A 56 21.46 -15.60 27.12
C VAL A 56 20.31 -16.18 27.93
N ASN A 57 20.32 -15.97 29.24
CA ASN A 57 19.32 -16.48 30.17
C ASN A 57 19.10 -15.49 31.32
N THR A 58 18.16 -14.60 31.17
CA THR A 58 17.86 -13.52 32.12
C THR A 58 17.44 -14.05 33.50
N ALA A 59 16.68 -15.17 33.56
CA ALA A 59 16.28 -15.78 34.84
C ALA A 59 17.48 -16.28 35.61
N GLU A 60 18.47 -16.89 34.93
CA GLU A 60 19.70 -17.35 35.56
C GLU A 60 20.59 -16.14 35.98
N ALA A 61 20.65 -15.09 35.16
CA ALA A 61 21.35 -13.84 35.52
C ALA A 61 20.77 -13.21 36.79
N HIS A 62 19.45 -13.19 36.96
CA HIS A 62 18.81 -12.74 38.20
C HIS A 62 19.20 -13.60 39.40
N ARG A 63 19.13 -14.93 39.24
CA ARG A 63 19.48 -15.90 40.28
C ARG A 63 20.95 -15.74 40.71
N LEU A 64 21.86 -15.62 39.77
CA LEU A 64 23.29 -15.41 40.04
C LEU A 64 23.55 -14.07 40.76
N ALA A 65 22.86 -13.00 40.36
CA ALA A 65 22.98 -11.70 41.00
C ALA A 65 22.50 -11.72 42.47
N ASP A 66 21.39 -12.40 42.74
CA ASP A 66 20.86 -12.58 44.12
C ASP A 66 21.81 -13.35 44.99
N ILE A 67 22.42 -14.43 44.50
CA ILE A 67 23.45 -15.20 45.18
C ILE A 67 24.69 -14.30 45.46
N ALA A 68 25.13 -13.54 44.47
CA ALA A 68 26.29 -12.63 44.64
C ALA A 68 26.01 -11.55 45.70
N ILE A 69 24.81 -11.01 45.80
CA ILE A 69 24.43 -10.04 46.84
C ILE A 69 24.43 -10.71 48.21
N LEU A 70 23.82 -11.89 48.33
CA LEU A 70 23.76 -12.64 49.59
C LEU A 70 25.16 -12.97 50.14
N VAL A 71 26.04 -13.49 49.28
CA VAL A 71 27.43 -13.81 49.61
C VAL A 71 28.22 -12.58 49.98
N ALA A 72 28.06 -11.45 49.27
CA ALA A 72 28.74 -10.20 49.59
C ALA A 72 28.31 -9.64 50.97
N GLN A 73 27.02 -9.75 51.28
CA GLN A 73 26.49 -9.37 52.59
C GLN A 73 27.07 -10.22 53.73
N ALA A 74 27.08 -11.55 53.52
CA ALA A 74 27.62 -12.48 54.52
C ALA A 74 29.11 -12.32 54.73
N ALA A 75 29.86 -11.98 53.65
CA ALA A 75 31.30 -11.68 53.72
C ALA A 75 31.63 -10.30 54.32
N GLY A 76 30.63 -9.42 54.49
CA GLY A 76 30.83 -8.05 54.99
C GLY A 76 31.65 -7.14 54.08
N ASN A 77 31.80 -7.52 52.79
CA ASN A 77 32.60 -6.79 51.82
C ASN A 77 31.75 -5.76 51.06
N LYS A 78 31.90 -4.46 51.43
CA LYS A 78 31.10 -3.37 50.85
C LYS A 78 31.36 -3.17 49.35
N ILE A 79 32.63 -3.33 48.90
CA ILE A 79 32.99 -3.16 47.49
C ILE A 79 32.37 -4.29 46.65
N ALA A 80 32.46 -5.52 47.13
CA ALA A 80 31.87 -6.68 46.48
C ALA A 80 30.31 -6.59 46.43
N LEU A 81 29.71 -6.10 47.52
CA LEU A 81 28.27 -5.85 47.58
C LEU A 81 27.83 -4.81 46.55
N ALA A 82 28.61 -3.71 46.40
CA ALA A 82 28.33 -2.70 45.39
C ALA A 82 28.40 -3.26 43.96
N LYS A 83 29.47 -4.07 43.67
CA LYS A 83 29.60 -4.77 42.38
C LYS A 83 28.41 -5.70 42.10
N SER A 84 27.97 -6.47 43.08
CA SER A 84 26.82 -7.39 42.98
C SER A 84 25.52 -6.63 42.74
N ARG A 85 25.28 -5.50 43.44
CA ARG A 85 24.10 -4.66 43.22
C ARG A 85 24.08 -4.04 41.83
N ARG A 86 25.22 -3.60 41.28
CA ARG A 86 25.34 -3.12 39.91
C ARG A 86 25.05 -4.24 38.90
N ALA A 87 25.53 -5.46 39.12
CA ALA A 87 25.24 -6.61 38.29
C ALA A 87 23.72 -6.91 38.28
N LYS A 88 23.09 -6.87 39.48
CA LYS A 88 21.63 -7.02 39.61
C LYS A 88 20.89 -5.90 38.87
N ALA A 89 21.38 -4.65 38.96
CA ALA A 89 20.78 -3.54 38.25
C ALA A 89 20.80 -3.73 36.71
N ASN A 90 21.88 -4.28 36.15
CA ASN A 90 21.99 -4.60 34.74
C ASN A 90 21.03 -5.75 34.34
N ALA A 91 20.87 -6.77 35.20
CA ALA A 91 19.92 -7.84 34.96
C ALA A 91 18.46 -7.31 34.98
N LEU A 92 18.13 -6.46 35.95
CA LEU A 92 16.82 -5.79 36.04
C LEU A 92 16.52 -4.89 34.84
N TYR A 93 17.57 -4.21 34.35
CA TYR A 93 17.45 -3.40 33.12
C TYR A 93 17.10 -4.28 31.90
N ALA A 94 17.72 -5.42 31.77
CA ALA A 94 17.48 -6.37 30.67
C ALA A 94 16.08 -7.05 30.73
N THR A 95 15.41 -7.00 31.88
CA THR A 95 14.02 -7.49 32.06
C THR A 95 13.01 -6.35 32.20
N ASP A 96 13.34 -5.16 31.74
CA ASP A 96 12.48 -3.95 31.74
C ASP A 96 12.02 -3.46 33.13
N GLU A 97 12.64 -3.98 34.19
CA GLU A 97 12.37 -3.53 35.57
C GLU A 97 13.16 -2.24 35.92
N HIS A 98 12.95 -1.17 35.13
CA HIS A 98 13.77 0.04 35.16
C HIS A 98 13.76 0.77 36.48
N VAL A 99 12.64 0.76 37.24
CA VAL A 99 12.55 1.38 38.59
C VAL A 99 13.50 0.68 39.54
N ASN A 100 13.42 -0.66 39.60
CA ASN A 100 14.26 -1.48 40.47
C ASN A 100 15.72 -1.41 40.05
N ALA A 101 16.00 -1.32 38.73
CA ALA A 101 17.37 -1.13 38.22
C ALA A 101 17.99 0.16 38.72
N ILE A 102 17.25 1.29 38.69
CA ILE A 102 17.74 2.60 39.21
C ILE A 102 18.02 2.52 40.72
N GLU A 103 17.14 1.90 41.50
CA GLU A 103 17.37 1.73 42.97
C GLU A 103 18.62 0.94 43.25
N MET A 104 18.87 -0.15 42.54
CA MET A 104 20.07 -0.95 42.66
C MET A 104 21.33 -0.18 42.24
N HIS A 105 21.28 0.61 41.16
CA HIS A 105 22.39 1.48 40.74
C HIS A 105 22.68 2.56 41.80
N HIS A 106 21.67 3.21 42.35
CA HIS A 106 21.84 4.22 43.38
C HIS A 106 22.45 3.61 44.64
N SER A 107 21.96 2.45 45.07
CA SER A 107 22.49 1.73 46.22
C SER A 107 23.94 1.28 46.01
N ALA A 108 24.30 0.82 44.80
CA ALA A 108 25.69 0.49 44.47
C ALA A 108 26.57 1.74 44.45
N ALA A 109 26.12 2.85 43.86
CA ALA A 109 26.84 4.11 43.79
C ALA A 109 27.15 4.68 45.17
N ALA A 110 26.19 4.63 46.10
CA ALA A 110 26.38 5.08 47.49
C ALA A 110 27.49 4.27 48.19
N LEU A 111 27.55 2.97 48.00
CA LEU A 111 28.61 2.11 48.58
C LEU A 111 29.97 2.40 47.94
N PHE A 112 30.07 2.63 46.65
CA PHE A 112 31.33 3.00 45.99
C PHE A 112 31.80 4.38 46.40
N GLU A 113 30.91 5.33 46.65
CA GLU A 113 31.23 6.64 47.18
C GLU A 113 31.77 6.53 48.61
N GLU A 114 31.13 5.72 49.46
CA GLU A 114 31.60 5.46 50.84
C GLU A 114 32.98 4.79 50.89
N THR A 115 33.25 3.88 49.98
CA THR A 115 34.49 3.13 49.91
C THR A 115 35.60 3.83 49.12
N GLY A 116 35.32 4.98 48.50
CA GLY A 116 36.31 5.75 47.74
C GLY A 116 36.66 5.18 46.37
N GLU A 117 35.88 4.20 45.86
CA GLU A 117 36.10 3.51 44.60
C GLU A 117 35.60 4.36 43.41
N LYS A 118 36.31 5.44 43.11
CA LYS A 118 35.91 6.44 42.11
C LYS A 118 35.60 5.82 40.72
N GLN A 119 36.42 4.89 40.22
CA GLN A 119 36.26 4.30 38.91
C GLN A 119 34.97 3.47 38.84
N GLU A 120 34.68 2.66 39.84
CA GLU A 120 33.50 1.82 39.90
C GLU A 120 32.23 2.68 40.13
N LEU A 121 32.34 3.78 40.87
CA LEU A 121 31.29 4.80 41.00
C LEU A 121 30.92 5.36 39.64
N ALA A 122 31.89 5.84 38.85
CA ALA A 122 31.64 6.41 37.54
C ALA A 122 30.98 5.38 36.55
N ARG A 123 31.43 4.12 36.58
CA ARG A 123 30.84 3.02 35.82
C ARG A 123 29.38 2.76 36.21
N THR A 124 29.09 2.83 37.52
CA THR A 124 27.75 2.62 38.05
C THR A 124 26.80 3.77 37.66
N LEU A 125 27.27 5.01 37.76
CA LEU A 125 26.54 6.19 37.33
C LEU A 125 26.26 6.16 35.81
N SER A 126 27.25 5.79 35.00
CA SER A 126 27.09 5.64 33.57
C SER A 126 26.03 4.57 33.21
N GLY A 127 26.02 3.43 33.95
CA GLY A 127 25.04 2.39 33.76
C GLY A 127 23.59 2.77 34.15
N SER A 128 23.44 3.74 35.09
CA SER A 128 22.11 4.19 35.51
C SER A 128 21.41 5.12 34.51
N ILE A 129 22.13 5.65 33.52
CA ILE A 129 21.61 6.65 32.57
C ILE A 129 20.47 6.04 31.71
N GLN A 130 20.68 4.86 31.15
CA GLN A 130 19.69 4.24 30.26
C GLN A 130 18.36 3.93 30.94
N PRO A 131 18.30 3.26 32.12
CA PRO A 131 17.02 3.07 32.80
C PRO A 131 16.36 4.39 33.23
N MET A 132 17.14 5.43 33.59
CA MET A 132 16.59 6.76 33.85
C MET A 132 16.01 7.40 32.58
N LEU A 133 16.67 7.25 31.43
CA LEU A 133 16.23 7.72 30.14
C LEU A 133 14.86 7.14 29.77
N LEU A 134 14.72 5.81 29.93
CA LEU A 134 13.47 5.11 29.59
C LEU A 134 12.30 5.53 30.48
N LEU A 135 12.56 5.91 31.72
CA LEU A 135 11.55 6.45 32.64
C LEU A 135 11.35 7.99 32.55
N GLY A 136 11.96 8.64 31.56
CA GLY A 136 11.86 10.10 31.40
C GLY A 136 12.53 10.93 32.51
N ARG A 137 13.43 10.33 33.31
CA ARG A 137 14.15 11.02 34.40
C ARG A 137 15.41 11.72 33.86
N TYR A 138 15.24 12.60 32.87
CA TYR A 138 16.33 13.20 32.09
C TYR A 138 17.32 14.02 32.92
N GLU A 139 16.82 14.82 33.86
CA GLU A 139 17.69 15.64 34.75
C GLU A 139 18.62 14.77 35.61
N GLY A 140 18.08 13.70 36.18
CA GLY A 140 18.84 12.74 36.95
C GLY A 140 19.88 12.00 36.10
N ALA A 141 19.54 11.65 34.88
CA ALA A 141 20.44 11.00 33.93
C ALA A 141 21.62 11.92 33.57
N LEU A 142 21.36 13.21 33.26
CA LEU A 142 22.40 14.19 32.95
C LEU A 142 23.29 14.51 34.17
N ALA A 143 22.73 14.61 35.37
CA ALA A 143 23.49 14.80 36.59
C ALA A 143 24.44 13.61 36.90
N ALA A 144 23.95 12.38 36.70
CA ALA A 144 24.78 11.18 36.83
C ALA A 144 25.89 11.14 35.78
N ALA A 145 25.59 11.53 34.56
CA ALA A 145 26.54 11.60 33.46
C ALA A 145 27.67 12.60 33.74
N GLU A 146 27.33 13.81 34.18
CA GLU A 146 28.33 14.83 34.48
C GLU A 146 29.29 14.42 35.61
N LYS A 147 28.74 13.81 36.68
CA LYS A 147 29.59 13.25 37.77
C LYS A 147 30.48 12.11 37.24
N ALA A 148 29.96 11.22 36.39
CA ALA A 148 30.76 10.15 35.79
C ALA A 148 31.86 10.71 34.86
N ARG A 149 31.50 11.71 34.01
CA ARG A 149 32.43 12.39 33.10
C ARG A 149 33.65 13.00 33.85
N SER A 150 33.36 13.75 34.90
CA SER A 150 34.44 14.35 35.75
C SER A 150 35.40 13.29 36.25
N ILE A 151 34.92 12.18 36.77
CA ILE A 151 35.76 11.10 37.29
C ILE A 151 36.58 10.42 36.18
N PHE A 152 35.99 10.14 35.01
CA PHE A 152 36.72 9.55 33.90
C PHE A 152 37.77 10.51 33.31
N ALA A 153 37.48 11.81 33.30
CA ALA A 153 38.44 12.84 32.88
C ALA A 153 39.64 12.93 33.81
N GLU A 154 39.43 12.91 35.16
CA GLU A 154 40.53 12.84 36.14
C GLU A 154 41.43 11.61 35.91
N GLN A 155 40.91 10.53 35.35
CA GLN A 155 41.67 9.30 35.10
C GLN A 155 42.24 9.22 33.66
N GLY A 156 41.99 10.20 32.81
CA GLY A 156 42.45 10.21 31.42
C GLY A 156 41.81 9.09 30.55
N ASN A 157 40.64 8.59 30.91
CA ASN A 157 39.99 7.47 30.21
C ASN A 157 39.08 7.95 29.09
N SER A 158 39.67 8.31 27.96
CA SER A 158 38.95 8.85 26.80
C SER A 158 37.93 7.88 26.20
N TRP A 159 38.23 6.57 26.18
CA TRP A 159 37.30 5.55 25.70
C TRP A 159 36.00 5.50 26.53
N ARG A 160 36.06 5.57 27.85
CA ARG A 160 34.87 5.60 28.71
C ARG A 160 34.11 6.90 28.59
N ILE A 161 34.81 8.02 28.38
CA ILE A 161 34.16 9.29 28.06
C ILE A 161 33.37 9.16 26.75
N ALA A 162 33.96 8.59 25.70
CA ALA A 162 33.29 8.40 24.42
C ALA A 162 32.00 7.57 24.54
N ARG A 163 32.03 6.46 25.28
CA ARG A 163 30.83 5.67 25.56
C ARG A 163 29.78 6.42 26.40
N LEU A 164 30.22 7.25 27.33
CA LEU A 164 29.34 8.10 28.14
C LEU A 164 28.67 9.18 27.27
N GLU A 165 29.41 9.75 26.33
CA GLU A 165 28.89 10.75 25.39
C GLU A 165 27.79 10.18 24.50
N ILE A 166 27.83 8.89 24.12
CA ILE A 166 26.73 8.23 23.45
C ILE A 166 25.46 8.27 24.33
N ASN A 167 25.58 7.95 25.61
CA ASN A 167 24.47 7.95 26.53
C ASN A 167 23.88 9.36 26.75
N ILE A 168 24.74 10.39 26.83
CA ILE A 168 24.32 11.78 26.94
C ILE A 168 23.60 12.21 25.67
N GLY A 169 24.14 11.86 24.50
CA GLY A 169 23.49 12.08 23.21
C GLY A 169 22.09 11.44 23.14
N ASN A 170 21.93 10.21 23.66
CA ASN A 170 20.64 9.52 23.73
C ASN A 170 19.63 10.30 24.59
N VAL A 171 20.08 10.93 25.71
CA VAL A 171 19.21 11.77 26.55
C VAL A 171 18.73 13.00 25.79
N TYR A 172 19.62 13.70 25.08
CA TYR A 172 19.23 14.85 24.27
C TYR A 172 18.34 14.43 23.08
N HIS A 173 18.64 13.32 22.43
CA HIS A 173 17.84 12.78 21.34
C HIS A 173 16.38 12.47 21.76
N ARG A 174 16.20 11.86 22.94
CA ARG A 174 14.86 11.58 23.52
C ARG A 174 14.10 12.85 23.93
N GLN A 175 14.81 13.96 24.12
CA GLN A 175 14.21 15.28 24.34
C GLN A 175 13.96 16.07 23.04
N ASP A 176 14.17 15.44 21.87
CA ASP A 176 14.10 16.09 20.56
C ASP A 176 15.10 17.26 20.36
N ARG A 177 16.18 17.27 21.15
CA ARG A 177 17.29 18.22 21.09
C ARG A 177 18.39 17.67 20.19
N PHE A 178 18.08 17.54 18.91
CA PHE A 178 18.90 16.79 17.96
C PHE A 178 20.26 17.44 17.66
N CYS A 179 20.35 18.79 17.71
CA CYS A 179 21.61 19.49 17.50
C CYS A 179 22.60 19.18 18.62
N GLU A 180 22.13 19.23 19.87
CA GLU A 180 22.99 18.91 21.04
C GLU A 180 23.32 17.41 21.04
N ALA A 181 22.39 16.53 20.73
CA ALA A 181 22.67 15.12 20.60
C ALA A 181 23.78 14.86 19.56
N LEU A 182 23.72 15.56 18.42
CA LEU A 182 24.71 15.43 17.34
C LEU A 182 26.12 15.80 17.79
N GLU A 183 26.31 16.86 18.61
CA GLU A 183 27.59 17.25 19.13
C GLU A 183 28.20 16.14 19.99
N HIS A 184 27.43 15.53 20.88
CA HIS A 184 27.86 14.42 21.71
C HIS A 184 28.19 13.17 20.92
N TYR A 185 27.37 12.81 19.95
CA TYR A 185 27.61 11.64 19.06
C TYR A 185 28.85 11.87 18.17
N GLN A 186 29.05 13.08 17.64
CA GLN A 186 30.19 13.36 16.79
C GLN A 186 31.49 13.28 17.60
N PHE A 187 31.52 13.78 18.86
CA PHE A 187 32.62 13.60 19.75
C PHE A 187 32.93 12.12 20.03
N ALA A 188 31.88 11.36 20.37
CA ALA A 188 32.01 9.93 20.63
C ALA A 188 32.56 9.16 19.41
N TYR A 189 32.06 9.48 18.21
CA TYR A 189 32.52 8.88 16.96
C TYR A 189 34.01 9.11 16.71
N ASN A 190 34.47 10.34 16.84
CA ASN A 190 35.87 10.69 16.61
C ASN A 190 36.82 9.98 17.61
N GLU A 191 36.41 9.89 18.88
CA GLU A 191 37.19 9.19 19.89
C GLU A 191 37.18 7.67 19.69
N LEU A 192 36.04 7.06 19.38
CA LEU A 192 35.90 5.61 19.19
C LEU A 192 36.68 5.09 17.98
N LEU A 193 36.92 5.92 16.97
CA LEU A 193 37.79 5.55 15.84
C LEU A 193 39.22 5.27 16.26
N LEU A 194 39.64 5.78 17.40
CA LEU A 194 40.99 5.59 17.97
C LEU A 194 41.10 4.34 18.86
N HIS A 195 39.97 3.68 19.12
CA HIS A 195 39.83 2.53 19.99
C HIS A 195 39.26 1.32 19.28
N ASP A 196 39.63 0.09 19.68
CA ASP A 196 39.03 -1.14 19.13
C ASP A 196 37.70 -1.47 19.86
N ASP A 197 36.70 -0.61 19.65
CA ASP A 197 35.36 -0.75 20.23
C ASP A 197 34.29 -0.86 19.11
N SER A 198 34.17 -2.04 18.54
CA SER A 198 33.27 -2.28 17.41
C SER A 198 31.78 -2.06 17.75
N GLU A 199 31.34 -2.42 18.97
CA GLU A 199 29.97 -2.18 19.42
C GLU A 199 29.67 -0.70 19.64
N GLY A 200 30.58 0.01 20.30
CA GLY A 200 30.45 1.45 20.51
C GLY A 200 30.42 2.21 19.19
N LEU A 201 31.25 1.81 18.23
CA LEU A 201 31.31 2.44 16.91
C LEU A 201 30.00 2.15 16.12
N ALA A 202 29.48 0.93 16.16
CA ALA A 202 28.20 0.60 15.53
C ALA A 202 27.04 1.43 16.12
N ALA A 203 27.00 1.55 17.46
CA ALA A 203 25.96 2.31 18.16
C ALA A 203 26.01 3.81 17.79
N VAL A 204 27.21 4.43 17.81
CA VAL A 204 27.31 5.86 17.48
C VAL A 204 27.02 6.15 16.01
N LEU A 205 27.41 5.28 15.08
CA LEU A 205 27.08 5.42 13.66
C LEU A 205 25.58 5.38 13.43
N SER A 206 24.88 4.45 14.09
CA SER A 206 23.42 4.37 14.05
C SER A 206 22.77 5.63 14.62
N ASN A 207 23.21 6.10 15.78
CA ASN A 207 22.66 7.28 16.45
C ASN A 207 22.91 8.59 15.66
N LEU A 208 24.08 8.74 15.05
CA LEU A 208 24.38 9.85 14.13
C LEU A 208 23.40 9.86 12.95
N SER A 209 23.17 8.71 12.35
CA SER A 209 22.23 8.59 11.24
C SER A 209 20.83 9.01 11.64
N LEU A 210 20.33 8.51 12.79
CA LEU A 210 18.99 8.86 13.30
C LEU A 210 18.89 10.36 13.62
N CYS A 211 19.93 10.97 14.15
CA CYS A 211 19.98 12.42 14.36
C CYS A 211 19.89 13.18 13.03
N TYR A 212 20.65 12.78 12.01
CA TYR A 212 20.60 13.42 10.70
C TYR A 212 19.23 13.25 10.04
N ILE A 213 18.56 12.10 10.21
CA ILE A 213 17.17 11.92 9.78
C ILE A 213 16.26 12.94 10.46
N SER A 214 16.38 13.09 11.76
CA SER A 214 15.55 14.02 12.56
C SER A 214 15.79 15.48 12.17
N LEU A 215 17.03 15.81 11.76
CA LEU A 215 17.43 17.11 11.23
C LEU A 215 17.15 17.29 9.73
N ASN A 216 16.60 16.25 9.05
CA ASN A 216 16.32 16.19 7.62
C ASN A 216 17.57 16.32 6.72
N ASP A 217 18.74 15.96 7.22
CA ASP A 217 19.96 15.85 6.42
C ASP A 217 20.11 14.41 5.91
N PHE A 218 19.29 14.06 4.93
CA PHE A 218 19.22 12.70 4.40
C PHE A 218 20.50 12.22 3.71
N PRO A 219 21.29 13.05 3.01
CA PRO A 219 22.57 12.62 2.46
C PRO A 219 23.53 12.13 3.52
N ARG A 220 23.71 12.89 4.63
CA ARG A 220 24.56 12.46 5.74
C ARG A 220 23.98 11.28 6.50
N ALA A 221 22.67 11.24 6.70
CA ALA A 221 22.00 10.10 7.31
C ALA A 221 22.32 8.81 6.56
N LEU A 222 22.18 8.81 5.22
CA LEU A 222 22.50 7.65 4.39
C LEU A 222 23.97 7.27 4.45
N GLU A 223 24.87 8.24 4.40
CA GLU A 223 26.33 8.03 4.55
C GLU A 223 26.68 7.28 5.84
N PHE A 224 26.15 7.77 6.98
CA PHE A 224 26.44 7.16 8.28
C PHE A 224 25.78 5.79 8.45
N HIS A 225 24.57 5.58 7.92
CA HIS A 225 23.94 4.26 7.89
C HIS A 225 24.74 3.25 7.07
N GLN A 226 25.22 3.65 5.89
CA GLN A 226 26.04 2.78 5.05
C GLN A 226 27.36 2.42 5.73
N LYS A 227 28.03 3.40 6.37
CA LYS A 227 29.24 3.15 7.18
C LYS A 227 28.95 2.19 8.32
N GLY A 228 27.84 2.38 9.05
CA GLY A 228 27.43 1.51 10.14
C GLY A 228 27.14 0.09 9.67
N ARG A 229 26.38 -0.05 8.59
CA ARG A 229 26.07 -1.35 7.95
C ARG A 229 27.33 -2.09 7.52
N GLN A 230 28.24 -1.39 6.84
CA GLN A 230 29.50 -1.97 6.40
C GLN A 230 30.35 -2.42 7.61
N HIS A 231 30.50 -1.58 8.61
CA HIS A 231 31.23 -1.92 9.84
C HIS A 231 30.65 -3.16 10.52
N CYS A 232 29.32 -3.24 10.69
CA CYS A 232 28.65 -4.39 11.29
C CYS A 232 28.81 -5.66 10.46
N ALA A 233 28.78 -5.57 9.13
CA ALA A 233 29.01 -6.70 8.23
C ALA A 233 30.45 -7.23 8.33
N GLU A 234 31.45 -6.35 8.34
CA GLU A 234 32.88 -6.69 8.47
C GLU A 234 33.21 -7.33 9.83
N LYS A 235 32.49 -6.93 10.88
CA LYS A 235 32.66 -7.47 12.24
C LYS A 235 31.77 -8.66 12.55
N GLY A 236 30.97 -9.15 11.61
CA GLY A 236 30.12 -10.33 11.79
C GLY A 236 28.95 -10.12 12.76
N MET A 237 28.29 -8.96 12.73
CA MET A 237 27.17 -8.57 13.58
C MET A 237 25.83 -8.57 12.80
N PRO A 238 25.23 -9.74 12.45
CA PRO A 238 24.11 -9.83 11.54
C PRO A 238 22.83 -9.11 12.03
N ILE A 239 22.58 -9.12 13.33
CA ILE A 239 21.45 -8.42 13.94
C ILE A 239 21.58 -6.90 13.70
N LEU A 240 22.76 -6.32 13.92
CA LEU A 240 22.99 -4.88 13.71
C LEU A 240 22.94 -4.50 12.22
N VAL A 241 23.28 -5.41 11.32
CA VAL A 241 23.07 -5.22 9.87
C VAL A 241 21.58 -5.10 9.57
N ALA A 242 20.74 -5.98 10.14
CA ALA A 242 19.28 -5.92 9.96
C ALA A 242 18.67 -4.61 10.50
N TYR A 243 19.14 -4.12 11.65
CA TYR A 243 18.74 -2.80 12.16
C TYR A 243 19.18 -1.65 11.25
N ALA A 244 20.36 -1.73 10.66
CA ALA A 244 20.82 -0.72 9.70
C ALA A 244 19.98 -0.73 8.43
N ASP A 245 19.64 -1.90 7.90
CA ASP A 245 18.77 -2.06 6.72
C ASP A 245 17.35 -1.51 7.00
N TYR A 246 16.79 -1.76 8.17
CA TYR A 246 15.53 -1.16 8.63
C TYR A 246 15.59 0.38 8.62
N ASN A 247 16.62 0.97 9.20
CA ASN A 247 16.76 2.42 9.26
C ASN A 247 16.97 3.05 7.86
N ILE A 248 17.69 2.36 6.96
CA ILE A 248 17.84 2.78 5.56
C ILE A 248 16.47 2.74 4.85
N ALA A 249 15.63 1.74 5.12
CA ALA A 249 14.28 1.66 4.57
C ALA A 249 13.43 2.87 4.98
N TYR A 250 13.48 3.27 6.25
CA TYR A 250 12.78 4.46 6.73
C TYR A 250 13.28 5.74 6.05
N LEU A 251 14.58 5.83 5.76
CA LEU A 251 15.13 6.96 5.01
C LEU A 251 14.58 7.03 3.58
N TYR A 252 14.47 5.90 2.87
CA TYR A 252 13.84 5.87 1.55
C TYR A 252 12.36 6.28 1.59
N TYR A 253 11.63 5.89 2.65
CA TYR A 253 10.27 6.37 2.87
C TYR A 253 10.22 7.91 2.94
N LEU A 254 11.09 8.55 3.73
CA LEU A 254 11.12 10.00 3.89
C LEU A 254 11.45 10.74 2.59
N ARG A 255 12.21 10.11 1.69
CA ARG A 255 12.52 10.62 0.34
C ARG A 255 11.40 10.39 -0.68
N GLY A 256 10.33 9.69 -0.30
CA GLY A 256 9.24 9.34 -1.20
C GLY A 256 9.52 8.12 -2.09
N GLU A 257 10.60 7.39 -1.84
CA GLU A 257 10.95 6.15 -2.53
C GLU A 257 10.19 4.95 -1.91
N TYR A 258 8.85 5.05 -1.88
CA TYR A 258 7.98 4.13 -1.14
C TYR A 258 8.17 2.66 -1.51
N GLY A 259 8.31 2.34 -2.80
CA GLY A 259 8.49 0.97 -3.26
C GLY A 259 9.74 0.31 -2.69
N ARG A 260 10.87 1.07 -2.66
CA ARG A 260 12.14 0.59 -2.10
C ARG A 260 12.08 0.45 -0.58
N ALA A 261 11.45 1.43 0.08
CA ALA A 261 11.25 1.40 1.52
C ALA A 261 10.45 0.17 1.96
N MET A 262 9.31 -0.11 1.30
CA MET A 262 8.48 -1.28 1.60
C MET A 262 9.21 -2.60 1.37
N GLN A 263 9.97 -2.71 0.28
CA GLN A 263 10.77 -3.91 0.02
C GLN A 263 11.75 -4.17 1.16
N MET A 264 12.55 -3.16 1.54
CA MET A 264 13.54 -3.31 2.60
C MET A 264 12.92 -3.61 3.97
N LEU A 265 11.76 -2.98 4.29
CA LEU A 265 11.04 -3.27 5.53
C LEU A 265 10.52 -4.71 5.58
N ARG A 266 10.02 -5.26 4.46
CA ARG A 266 9.59 -6.66 4.38
C ARG A 266 10.75 -7.63 4.51
N GLU A 267 11.90 -7.33 3.91
CA GLU A 267 13.13 -8.11 4.06
C GLU A 267 13.61 -8.09 5.52
N ALA A 268 13.59 -6.91 6.17
CA ALA A 268 13.92 -6.76 7.58
C ALA A 268 12.94 -7.53 8.49
N ALA A 269 11.62 -7.46 8.22
CA ALA A 269 10.59 -8.22 8.95
C ALA A 269 10.80 -9.73 8.82
N THR A 270 11.14 -10.22 7.62
CA THR A 270 11.46 -11.63 7.39
C THR A 270 12.69 -12.08 8.19
N SER A 271 13.71 -11.23 8.26
CA SER A 271 14.91 -11.49 9.05
C SER A 271 14.62 -11.48 10.55
N ALA A 272 13.81 -10.51 11.03
CA ALA A 272 13.36 -10.42 12.41
C ALA A 272 12.55 -11.66 12.83
N LYS A 273 11.64 -12.14 11.98
CA LYS A 273 10.85 -13.35 12.21
C LYS A 273 11.73 -14.58 12.34
N LYS A 274 12.77 -14.73 11.50
CA LYS A 274 13.73 -15.84 11.60
C LYS A 274 14.58 -15.78 12.86
N ALA A 275 14.87 -14.56 13.34
CA ALA A 275 15.63 -14.33 14.57
C ALA A 275 14.76 -14.34 15.83
N GLU A 276 13.44 -14.54 15.70
CA GLU A 276 12.45 -14.46 16.80
C GLU A 276 12.48 -13.09 17.52
N ASP A 277 12.88 -12.02 16.82
CA ASP A 277 12.89 -10.64 17.32
C ASP A 277 11.51 -10.00 17.13
N ALA A 278 10.65 -10.19 18.12
CA ALA A 278 9.28 -9.66 18.10
C ALA A 278 9.22 -8.13 18.10
N TYR A 279 10.19 -7.45 18.72
CA TYR A 279 10.26 -5.99 18.75
C TYR A 279 10.55 -5.43 17.35
N GLN A 280 11.58 -5.95 16.67
CA GLN A 280 11.96 -5.52 15.33
C GLN A 280 10.86 -5.82 14.31
N LEU A 281 10.17 -6.96 14.44
CA LEU A 281 9.02 -7.29 13.60
C LEU A 281 7.90 -6.25 13.75
N ALA A 282 7.53 -5.91 14.99
CA ALA A 282 6.50 -4.91 15.26
C ALA A 282 6.89 -3.49 14.77
N LEU A 283 8.18 -3.14 14.80
CA LEU A 283 8.68 -1.89 14.20
C LEU A 283 8.49 -1.86 12.68
N CYS A 284 8.79 -2.96 12.00
CA CYS A 284 8.59 -3.07 10.56
C CYS A 284 7.09 -2.91 10.19
N ASP A 285 6.19 -3.56 10.94
CA ASP A 285 4.74 -3.45 10.74
C ASP A 285 4.25 -2.03 10.98
N LEU A 286 4.76 -1.36 12.01
CA LEU A 286 4.44 0.03 12.32
C LEU A 286 4.81 0.98 11.17
N ASP A 287 6.03 0.87 10.64
CA ASP A 287 6.50 1.74 9.57
C ASP A 287 5.87 1.39 8.22
N LEU A 288 5.58 0.12 7.94
CA LEU A 288 4.76 -0.28 6.80
C LEU A 288 3.36 0.31 6.88
N SER A 289 2.74 0.35 8.07
CA SER A 289 1.47 1.04 8.28
C SER A 289 1.55 2.53 7.94
N GLU A 290 2.62 3.23 8.33
CA GLU A 290 2.82 4.65 7.99
C GLU A 290 2.90 4.84 6.46
N ILE A 291 3.65 3.99 5.75
CA ILE A 291 3.76 4.04 4.29
C ILE A 291 2.40 3.75 3.63
N TYR A 292 1.66 2.76 4.10
CA TYR A 292 0.35 2.40 3.56
C TYR A 292 -0.68 3.54 3.74
N ILE A 293 -0.59 4.30 4.85
CA ILE A 293 -1.36 5.55 5.02
C ILE A 293 -1.03 6.54 3.89
N GLU A 294 0.24 6.74 3.55
CA GLU A 294 0.65 7.70 2.51
C GLU A 294 0.23 7.27 1.10
N VAL A 295 0.17 5.97 0.83
CA VAL A 295 -0.28 5.43 -0.45
C VAL A 295 -1.77 5.10 -0.49
N ASN A 296 -2.57 5.56 0.49
CA ASN A 296 -4.03 5.39 0.61
C ASN A 296 -4.54 3.94 0.79
N LEU A 297 -3.71 3.02 1.24
CA LEU A 297 -4.11 1.67 1.65
C LEU A 297 -4.52 1.67 3.12
N SER A 298 -5.62 2.39 3.43
CA SER A 298 -6.00 2.68 4.82
C SER A 298 -6.52 1.46 5.58
N ALA A 299 -7.07 0.45 4.91
CA ALA A 299 -7.53 -0.78 5.57
C ALA A 299 -6.33 -1.60 6.05
N GLU A 300 -5.40 -1.88 5.16
CA GLU A 300 -4.17 -2.62 5.43
C GLU A 300 -3.28 -1.88 6.46
N ALA A 301 -3.22 -0.55 6.35
CA ALA A 301 -2.52 0.27 7.33
C ALA A 301 -3.11 0.12 8.73
N GLY A 302 -4.43 0.08 8.85
CA GLY A 302 -5.13 -0.12 10.12
C GLY A 302 -4.85 -1.48 10.74
N GLU A 303 -4.87 -2.55 9.94
CA GLU A 303 -4.55 -3.92 10.39
C GLU A 303 -3.12 -4.01 10.95
N LEU A 304 -2.13 -3.51 10.21
CA LEU A 304 -0.74 -3.52 10.66
C LEU A 304 -0.53 -2.67 11.91
N ALA A 305 -1.18 -1.49 11.98
CA ALA A 305 -1.08 -0.63 13.15
C ALA A 305 -1.68 -1.28 14.41
N HIS A 306 -2.80 -1.98 14.29
CA HIS A 306 -3.39 -2.73 15.41
C HIS A 306 -2.51 -3.89 15.84
N ALA A 307 -1.99 -4.69 14.91
CA ALA A 307 -1.07 -5.78 15.21
C ALA A 307 0.20 -5.28 15.91
N ALA A 308 0.80 -4.20 15.41
CA ALA A 308 1.96 -3.57 16.04
C ALA A 308 1.64 -3.03 17.44
N HIS A 309 0.45 -2.41 17.62
CA HIS A 309 0.00 -1.94 18.94
C HIS A 309 -0.07 -3.07 19.97
N GLU A 310 -0.71 -4.20 19.62
CA GLU A 310 -0.82 -5.35 20.50
C GLU A 310 0.55 -5.96 20.81
N ALA A 311 1.41 -6.10 19.80
CA ALA A 311 2.76 -6.63 20.00
C ALA A 311 3.58 -5.74 20.97
N PHE A 312 3.58 -4.43 20.78
CA PHE A 312 4.29 -3.51 21.68
C PHE A 312 3.68 -3.44 23.08
N GLN A 313 2.36 -3.56 23.22
CA GLN A 313 1.75 -3.67 24.55
C GLN A 313 2.21 -4.93 25.30
N ASN A 314 2.25 -6.07 24.62
CA ASN A 314 2.70 -7.33 25.20
C ASN A 314 4.19 -7.30 25.58
N LEU A 315 4.99 -6.57 24.82
CA LEU A 315 6.43 -6.37 25.07
C LEU A 315 6.73 -5.25 26.09
N GLY A 316 5.72 -4.49 26.55
CA GLY A 316 5.92 -3.39 27.52
C GLY A 316 6.39 -2.06 26.94
N PHE A 317 6.43 -1.90 25.60
CA PHE A 317 6.88 -0.69 24.92
C PHE A 317 5.74 0.31 24.71
N GLY A 318 5.47 1.10 25.75
CA GLY A 318 4.32 2.04 25.78
C GLY A 318 4.37 3.14 24.72
N TYR A 319 5.56 3.66 24.42
CA TYR A 319 5.76 4.71 23.41
C TYR A 319 5.41 4.22 21.99
N GLU A 320 5.94 3.08 21.58
CA GLU A 320 5.71 2.47 20.28
C GLU A 320 4.25 2.00 20.16
N ALA A 321 3.68 1.45 21.23
CA ALA A 321 2.25 1.09 21.28
C ALA A 321 1.34 2.31 21.09
N ALA A 322 1.68 3.46 21.68
CA ALA A 322 0.93 4.70 21.47
C ALA A 322 1.09 5.25 20.05
N LYS A 323 2.27 5.14 19.43
CA LYS A 323 2.52 5.53 18.04
C LYS A 323 1.69 4.68 17.08
N ALA A 324 1.67 3.36 17.27
CA ALA A 324 0.87 2.43 16.50
C ALA A 324 -0.63 2.75 16.60
N LEU A 325 -1.11 3.05 17.81
CA LEU A 325 -2.51 3.45 18.01
C LEU A 325 -2.86 4.77 17.31
N ALA A 326 -1.92 5.72 17.22
CA ALA A 326 -2.11 6.95 16.46
C ALA A 326 -2.22 6.68 14.95
N PHE A 327 -1.46 5.73 14.40
CA PHE A 327 -1.59 5.34 13.00
C PHE A 327 -2.90 4.59 12.73
N ALA A 328 -3.33 3.71 13.62
CA ALA A 328 -4.66 3.10 13.53
C ALA A 328 -5.78 4.16 13.52
N ALA A 329 -5.64 5.23 14.32
CA ALA A 329 -6.58 6.34 14.33
C ALA A 329 -6.62 7.11 13.00
N ILE A 330 -5.47 7.33 12.37
CA ILE A 330 -5.38 7.97 11.04
C ILE A 330 -6.06 7.07 10.00
N ALA A 331 -5.76 5.78 10.01
CA ALA A 331 -6.32 4.79 9.10
C ALA A 331 -7.86 4.72 9.21
N ALA A 332 -8.41 4.62 10.42
CA ALA A 332 -9.85 4.63 10.68
C ALA A 332 -10.51 5.93 10.18
N SER A 333 -9.88 7.08 10.44
CA SER A 333 -10.39 8.38 9.99
C SER A 333 -10.44 8.49 8.46
N ARG A 334 -9.46 7.93 7.75
CA ARG A 334 -9.42 7.90 6.27
C ARG A 334 -10.45 6.94 5.67
N GLN A 335 -10.84 5.91 6.41
CA GLN A 335 -11.94 4.99 6.04
C GLN A 335 -13.33 5.57 6.32
N GLY A 336 -13.44 6.82 6.75
CA GLY A 336 -14.70 7.46 7.08
C GLY A 336 -15.22 7.14 8.50
N GLN A 337 -14.45 6.44 9.31
CA GLN A 337 -14.77 6.10 10.70
C GLN A 337 -14.26 7.19 11.66
N ALA A 338 -14.66 8.45 11.43
CA ALA A 338 -14.14 9.61 12.15
C ALA A 338 -14.30 9.51 13.68
N PHE A 339 -15.42 8.95 14.16
CA PHE A 339 -15.66 8.78 15.60
C PHE A 339 -14.66 7.81 16.23
N GLU A 340 -14.41 6.67 15.62
CA GLU A 340 -13.42 5.69 16.12
C GLU A 340 -12.01 6.29 16.04
N GLY A 341 -11.69 6.98 14.94
CA GLY A 341 -10.43 7.69 14.80
C GLY A 341 -10.17 8.68 15.97
N VAL A 342 -11.14 9.50 16.32
CA VAL A 342 -11.02 10.45 17.45
C VAL A 342 -10.83 9.74 18.79
N LYS A 343 -11.53 8.64 19.01
CA LYS A 343 -11.40 7.81 20.22
C LYS A 343 -9.99 7.23 20.35
N LEU A 344 -9.46 6.65 19.26
CA LEU A 344 -8.11 6.11 19.22
C LEU A 344 -7.05 7.20 19.42
N PHE A 345 -7.20 8.38 18.80
CA PHE A 345 -6.33 9.54 19.04
C PHE A 345 -6.31 9.97 20.50
N THR A 346 -7.48 10.01 21.16
CA THR A 346 -7.57 10.39 22.57
C THR A 346 -6.79 9.42 23.43
N ARG A 347 -6.98 8.11 23.21
CA ARG A 347 -6.26 7.06 23.94
C ARG A 347 -4.73 7.14 23.71
N ALA A 348 -4.29 7.29 22.45
CA ALA A 348 -2.87 7.45 22.13
C ALA A 348 -2.27 8.68 22.83
N LYS A 349 -2.98 9.81 22.82
CA LYS A 349 -2.55 11.05 23.47
C LYS A 349 -2.40 10.89 24.98
N GLU A 350 -3.33 10.19 25.64
CA GLU A 350 -3.23 9.87 27.07
C GLU A 350 -2.01 9.02 27.39
N MET A 351 -1.70 8.02 26.55
CA MET A 351 -0.51 7.18 26.72
C MET A 351 0.77 8.02 26.64
N PHE A 352 0.92 8.86 25.62
CA PHE A 352 2.07 9.75 25.49
C PHE A 352 2.22 10.75 26.64
N LEU A 353 1.11 11.31 27.14
CA LEU A 353 1.14 12.23 28.28
C LEU A 353 1.58 11.54 29.59
N ARG A 354 1.20 10.28 29.81
CA ARG A 354 1.71 9.48 30.93
C ARG A 354 3.22 9.32 30.88
N ASP A 355 3.77 9.14 29.67
CA ASP A 355 5.22 9.01 29.45
C ASP A 355 5.93 10.37 29.37
N LYS A 356 5.26 11.48 29.73
CA LYS A 356 5.77 12.87 29.68
C LYS A 356 6.28 13.28 28.29
N ASN A 357 5.83 12.61 27.23
CA ASN A 357 6.10 13.03 25.88
C ASN A 357 5.14 14.13 25.47
N HIS A 358 5.65 15.27 25.02
CA HIS A 358 4.86 16.43 24.60
C HIS A 358 4.84 16.62 23.08
N VAL A 359 5.70 15.91 22.33
CA VAL A 359 5.80 16.02 20.88
C VAL A 359 4.63 15.29 20.20
N TRP A 360 4.40 14.04 20.55
CA TRP A 360 3.34 13.24 19.95
C TRP A 360 1.92 13.77 20.23
N PRO A 361 1.57 14.28 21.41
CA PRO A 361 0.31 14.99 21.59
C PRO A 361 0.08 16.13 20.60
N ALA A 362 1.12 16.92 20.28
CA ALA A 362 1.00 17.99 19.28
C ALA A 362 0.89 17.41 17.84
N VAL A 363 1.54 16.29 17.54
CA VAL A 363 1.36 15.56 16.26
C VAL A 363 -0.07 15.03 16.13
N ILE A 364 -0.60 14.44 17.17
CA ILE A 364 -2.00 13.96 17.22
C ILE A 364 -2.98 15.13 17.04
N ASP A 365 -2.73 16.27 17.69
CA ASP A 365 -3.57 17.46 17.50
C ASP A 365 -3.59 17.93 16.04
N LEU A 366 -2.47 17.81 15.31
CA LEU A 366 -2.41 18.13 13.88
C LEU A 366 -3.24 17.15 13.04
N TYR A 367 -3.19 15.84 13.34
CA TYR A 367 -4.03 14.87 12.64
C TYR A 367 -5.51 15.01 12.97
N GLN A 368 -5.85 15.28 14.23
CA GLN A 368 -7.23 15.60 14.61
C GLN A 368 -7.73 16.87 13.92
N ALA A 369 -6.88 17.89 13.79
CA ALA A 369 -7.22 19.09 13.03
C ALA A 369 -7.52 18.79 11.55
N LEU A 370 -6.81 17.85 10.93
CA LEU A 370 -7.09 17.41 9.57
C LEU A 370 -8.43 16.67 9.45
N VAL A 371 -8.78 15.82 10.43
CA VAL A 371 -10.10 15.17 10.50
C VAL A 371 -11.20 16.22 10.60
N LEU A 372 -11.06 17.16 11.54
CA LEU A 372 -12.03 18.26 11.73
C LEU A 372 -12.15 19.16 10.50
N PHE A 373 -11.05 19.40 9.78
CA PHE A 373 -11.07 20.14 8.52
C PHE A 373 -11.89 19.40 7.45
N ASN A 374 -11.75 18.09 7.34
CA ASN A 374 -12.51 17.28 6.38
C ASN A 374 -14.01 17.25 6.75
N GLU A 375 -14.35 17.30 8.04
CA GLU A 375 -15.72 17.44 8.54
C GLU A 375 -16.27 18.88 8.46
N ASN A 376 -15.53 19.82 7.85
CA ASN A 376 -15.87 21.23 7.74
C ASN A 376 -16.00 21.98 9.11
N ARG A 377 -15.39 21.45 10.17
CA ARG A 377 -15.30 22.09 11.51
C ARG A 377 -14.09 23.02 11.57
N LEU A 378 -14.10 24.06 10.75
CA LEU A 378 -12.93 24.88 10.42
C LEU A 378 -12.34 25.63 11.63
N PHE A 379 -13.17 26.12 12.55
CA PHE A 379 -12.70 26.86 13.74
C PHE A 379 -11.93 25.96 14.71
N GLU A 380 -12.42 24.76 14.93
CA GLU A 380 -11.77 23.79 15.80
C GLU A 380 -10.47 23.27 15.16
N ALA A 381 -10.50 22.96 13.87
CA ALA A 381 -9.31 22.58 13.10
C ALA A 381 -8.24 23.68 13.19
N ARG A 382 -8.62 24.95 13.03
CA ARG A 382 -7.70 26.09 13.14
C ARG A 382 -7.07 26.17 14.55
N ARG A 383 -7.87 26.03 15.60
CA ARG A 383 -7.38 26.08 16.98
C ARG A 383 -6.28 25.05 17.24
N LEU A 384 -6.51 23.80 16.86
CA LEU A 384 -5.54 22.73 17.03
C LEU A 384 -4.29 22.94 16.15
N SER A 385 -4.49 23.36 14.90
CA SER A 385 -3.38 23.62 13.96
C SER A 385 -2.48 24.75 14.45
N VAL A 386 -3.03 25.83 15.01
CA VAL A 386 -2.25 26.96 15.58
C VAL A 386 -1.44 26.48 16.79
N ALA A 387 -2.04 25.71 17.69
CA ALA A 387 -1.34 25.17 18.86
C ALA A 387 -0.19 24.25 18.45
N ALA A 388 -0.43 23.35 17.49
CA ALA A 388 0.58 22.46 16.96
C ALA A 388 1.70 23.24 16.25
N HIS A 389 1.38 24.23 15.44
CA HIS A 389 2.36 25.08 14.76
C HIS A 389 3.27 25.83 15.76
N GLU A 390 2.70 26.47 16.79
CA GLU A 390 3.46 27.16 17.82
C GLU A 390 4.42 26.21 18.56
N PHE A 391 4.02 24.97 18.77
CA PHE A 391 4.88 23.95 19.37
C PHE A 391 6.03 23.54 18.44
N PHE A 392 5.77 23.37 17.11
CA PHE A 392 6.76 22.83 16.18
C PHE A 392 7.73 23.88 15.60
N LYS A 393 7.34 25.15 15.51
CA LYS A 393 8.04 26.19 14.74
C LYS A 393 9.53 26.34 15.04
N SER A 394 9.95 26.10 16.29
CA SER A 394 11.35 26.20 16.72
C SER A 394 12.03 24.85 16.90
N ARG A 395 11.28 23.74 16.85
CA ARG A 395 11.75 22.40 17.22
C ARG A 395 11.79 21.43 16.05
N MET A 396 10.79 21.47 15.20
CA MET A 396 10.58 20.48 14.15
C MET A 396 10.07 21.14 12.85
N PRO A 397 10.95 21.70 12.03
CA PRO A 397 10.56 22.50 10.84
C PRO A 397 9.63 21.77 9.87
N ARG A 398 9.84 20.47 9.65
CA ARG A 398 8.96 19.67 8.78
C ARG A 398 7.53 19.55 9.33
N LYS A 399 7.37 19.36 10.63
CA LYS A 399 6.05 19.32 11.28
C LYS A 399 5.42 20.72 11.33
N ALA A 400 6.22 21.77 11.51
CA ALA A 400 5.75 23.15 11.40
C ALA A 400 5.23 23.48 10.00
N ALA A 401 5.92 23.05 8.95
CA ALA A 401 5.46 23.21 7.57
C ALA A 401 4.13 22.48 7.30
N LEU A 402 3.93 21.28 7.85
CA LEU A 402 2.64 20.58 7.77
C LEU A 402 1.51 21.36 8.43
N ALA A 403 1.76 21.91 9.61
CA ALA A 403 0.79 22.74 10.32
C ALA A 403 0.45 24.03 9.54
N GLU A 404 1.46 24.67 8.95
CA GLU A 404 1.29 25.84 8.07
C GLU A 404 0.47 25.50 6.81
N LEU A 405 0.70 24.36 6.18
CA LEU A 405 -0.09 23.93 5.02
C LEU A 405 -1.56 23.69 5.41
N LEU A 406 -1.81 23.10 6.57
CA LEU A 406 -3.18 22.91 7.05
C LEU A 406 -3.83 24.26 7.40
N LEU A 407 -3.11 25.19 8.03
CA LEU A 407 -3.60 26.56 8.30
C LEU A 407 -3.91 27.31 7.00
N ALA A 408 -3.07 27.16 5.96
CA ALA A 408 -3.33 27.74 4.65
C ALA A 408 -4.60 27.16 4.01
N ARG A 409 -4.81 25.84 4.08
CA ARG A 409 -6.04 25.18 3.60
C ARG A 409 -7.28 25.66 4.34
N ILE A 410 -7.21 25.78 5.66
CA ILE A 410 -8.30 26.29 6.50
C ILE A 410 -8.62 27.74 6.12
N ALA A 411 -7.60 28.61 6.01
CA ALA A 411 -7.77 30.01 5.62
C ALA A 411 -8.43 30.13 4.26
N LEU A 412 -8.00 29.33 3.27
CA LEU A 412 -8.59 29.31 1.93
C LEU A 412 -10.07 28.87 1.97
N ARG A 413 -10.42 27.85 2.76
CA ARG A 413 -11.82 27.41 2.95
C ARG A 413 -12.66 28.46 3.66
N MET A 414 -12.06 29.30 4.52
CA MET A 414 -12.69 30.46 5.14
C MET A 414 -12.71 31.70 4.26
N ASN A 415 -12.28 31.58 3.02
CA ASN A 415 -12.17 32.65 2.01
C ASN A 415 -11.19 33.78 2.39
N ASP A 416 -10.22 33.52 3.26
CA ASP A 416 -9.13 34.44 3.59
C ASP A 416 -7.89 34.10 2.74
N VAL A 417 -7.91 34.56 1.49
CA VAL A 417 -6.87 34.25 0.49
C VAL A 417 -5.52 34.86 0.89
N ALA A 418 -5.52 36.03 1.56
CA ALA A 418 -4.29 36.68 1.97
C ALA A 418 -3.57 35.89 3.08
N LEU A 419 -4.32 35.43 4.07
CA LEU A 419 -3.79 34.60 5.15
C LEU A 419 -3.35 33.23 4.63
N ALA A 420 -4.14 32.62 3.73
CA ALA A 420 -3.77 31.38 3.07
C ALA A 420 -2.42 31.47 2.33
N ARG A 421 -2.22 32.55 1.57
CA ARG A 421 -0.96 32.83 0.85
C ARG A 421 0.21 33.01 1.82
N LYS A 422 0.00 33.72 2.93
CA LYS A 422 1.05 33.92 3.95
C LYS A 422 1.53 32.59 4.51
N HIS A 423 0.60 31.71 4.96
CA HIS A 423 0.93 30.41 5.53
C HIS A 423 1.55 29.49 4.48
N CYS A 424 1.03 29.45 3.24
CA CYS A 424 1.58 28.62 2.18
C CYS A 424 3.02 29.02 1.80
N LYS A 425 3.31 30.34 1.70
CA LYS A 425 4.67 30.83 1.45
C LYS A 425 5.62 30.52 2.62
N SER A 426 5.15 30.61 3.85
CA SER A 426 5.93 30.21 5.04
C SER A 426 6.31 28.73 4.97
N ALA A 427 5.36 27.85 4.69
CA ALA A 427 5.62 26.43 4.50
C ALA A 427 6.61 26.17 3.35
N HIS A 428 6.40 26.82 2.21
CA HIS A 428 7.28 26.70 1.04
C HIS A 428 8.74 27.06 1.37
N SER A 429 8.96 28.20 2.06
CA SER A 429 10.31 28.63 2.44
C SER A 429 11.00 27.67 3.41
N GLN A 430 10.24 27.01 4.28
CA GLN A 430 10.78 25.98 5.19
C GLN A 430 11.15 24.71 4.43
N LEU A 431 10.43 24.38 3.35
CA LEU A 431 10.61 23.14 2.60
C LEU A 431 11.72 23.19 1.53
N ILE A 432 12.18 24.38 1.13
CA ILE A 432 13.23 24.54 0.10
C ILE A 432 14.50 23.77 0.43
N ASN A 433 14.81 23.61 1.69
CA ASN A 433 16.02 22.92 2.18
C ASN A 433 15.80 21.45 2.51
N PHE A 434 14.61 20.91 2.24
CA PHE A 434 14.28 19.53 2.61
C PHE A 434 13.83 18.68 1.42
N GLU A 435 14.38 17.48 1.30
CA GLU A 435 13.88 16.47 0.37
C GLU A 435 12.56 15.87 0.92
N ALA A 436 11.44 16.55 0.67
CA ALA A 436 10.10 16.12 1.08
C ALA A 436 9.12 16.18 -0.10
N PRO A 437 9.21 15.23 -1.07
CA PRO A 437 8.47 15.30 -2.33
C PRO A 437 6.95 15.40 -2.18
N ILE A 438 6.36 14.70 -1.18
CA ILE A 438 4.91 14.77 -0.93
C ILE A 438 4.49 16.16 -0.43
N LEU A 439 5.30 16.79 0.41
CA LEU A 439 5.02 18.13 0.89
C LEU A 439 5.23 19.17 -0.21
N ALA A 440 6.21 18.97 -1.08
CA ALA A 440 6.41 19.80 -2.26
C ALA A 440 5.18 19.75 -3.18
N TYR A 441 4.66 18.55 -3.47
CA TYR A 441 3.40 18.37 -4.19
C TYR A 441 2.24 19.12 -3.53
N GLN A 442 2.03 18.90 -2.23
CA GLN A 442 0.92 19.53 -1.49
C GLN A 442 1.03 21.06 -1.46
N THR A 443 2.24 21.58 -1.31
CA THR A 443 2.51 23.02 -1.27
C THR A 443 2.24 23.66 -2.64
N GLU A 444 2.76 23.09 -3.71
CA GLU A 444 2.57 23.62 -5.08
C GLU A 444 1.11 23.52 -5.51
N PHE A 445 0.42 22.42 -5.17
CA PHE A 445 -1.00 22.29 -5.43
C PHE A 445 -1.82 23.36 -4.70
N LEU A 446 -1.57 23.55 -3.39
CA LEU A 446 -2.26 24.57 -2.59
C LEU A 446 -1.94 25.98 -3.05
N LEU A 447 -0.71 26.24 -3.46
CA LEU A 447 -0.34 27.53 -4.06
C LEU A 447 -1.15 27.81 -5.33
N GLY A 448 -1.30 26.81 -6.19
CA GLY A 448 -2.17 26.89 -7.36
C GLY A 448 -3.62 27.20 -7.01
N GLU A 449 -4.19 26.58 -5.97
CA GLU A 449 -5.55 26.88 -5.48
C GLU A 449 -5.68 28.34 -4.98
N ILE A 450 -4.67 28.83 -4.24
CA ILE A 450 -4.63 30.22 -3.74
C ILE A 450 -4.52 31.23 -4.88
N GLU A 451 -3.68 30.97 -5.87
CA GLU A 451 -3.50 31.84 -7.04
C GLU A 451 -4.76 31.87 -7.89
N LEU A 452 -5.39 30.71 -8.09
CA LEU A 452 -6.67 30.62 -8.79
C LEU A 452 -7.77 31.39 -8.06
N ALA A 453 -7.86 31.27 -6.72
CA ALA A 453 -8.81 32.04 -5.90
C ALA A 453 -8.54 33.54 -5.93
N SER A 454 -7.31 33.96 -6.21
CA SER A 454 -6.91 35.36 -6.40
C SER A 454 -7.19 35.89 -7.84
N GLY A 455 -7.62 35.03 -8.76
CA GLY A 455 -7.81 35.35 -10.18
C GLY A 455 -6.52 35.32 -11.01
N ASP A 456 -5.40 34.83 -10.45
CA ASP A 456 -4.11 34.76 -11.13
C ASP A 456 -3.94 33.39 -11.82
N GLU A 457 -4.65 33.19 -12.94
CA GLU A 457 -4.63 31.93 -13.68
C GLU A 457 -3.24 31.55 -14.26
N PRO A 458 -2.37 32.49 -14.73
CA PRO A 458 -1.05 32.13 -15.23
C PRO A 458 -0.15 31.51 -14.14
N HIS A 459 -0.10 32.10 -12.95
CA HIS A 459 0.70 31.55 -11.85
C HIS A 459 0.09 30.26 -11.28
N ALA A 460 -1.24 30.18 -11.18
CA ALA A 460 -1.94 28.95 -10.81
C ALA A 460 -1.56 27.79 -11.73
N TYR A 461 -1.52 28.02 -13.04
CA TYR A 461 -1.11 27.01 -14.01
C TYR A 461 0.33 26.53 -13.78
N ILE A 462 1.28 27.44 -13.54
CA ILE A 462 2.69 27.09 -13.26
C ILE A 462 2.78 26.22 -11.99
N SER A 463 2.09 26.62 -10.93
CA SER A 463 2.07 25.89 -9.65
C SER A 463 1.47 24.48 -9.81
N TYR A 464 0.37 24.33 -10.56
CA TYR A 464 -0.19 22.99 -10.84
C TYR A 464 0.74 22.13 -11.71
N CYS A 465 1.47 22.71 -12.67
CA CYS A 465 2.46 21.98 -13.45
C CYS A 465 3.59 21.44 -12.56
N ARG A 466 4.06 22.23 -11.58
CA ARG A 466 5.07 21.80 -10.61
C ARG A 466 4.52 20.70 -9.70
N ALA A 467 3.29 20.88 -9.21
CA ALA A 467 2.61 19.85 -8.40
C ALA A 467 2.48 18.54 -9.18
N ARG A 468 2.05 18.58 -10.45
CA ARG A 468 1.98 17.39 -11.31
C ARG A 468 3.35 16.72 -11.46
N THR A 469 4.41 17.50 -11.69
CA THR A 469 5.77 16.96 -11.85
C THR A 469 6.23 16.23 -10.58
N ALA A 470 6.01 16.82 -9.40
CA ALA A 470 6.30 16.19 -8.12
C ALA A 470 5.48 14.90 -7.91
N LEU A 471 4.19 14.93 -8.28
CA LEU A 471 3.29 13.78 -8.18
C LEU A 471 3.73 12.62 -9.08
N GLU A 472 4.12 12.88 -10.32
CA GLU A 472 4.60 11.86 -11.26
C GLU A 472 5.94 11.25 -10.79
N ALA A 473 6.83 12.05 -10.21
CA ALA A 473 8.06 11.55 -9.61
C ALA A 473 7.79 10.57 -8.46
N LEU A 474 6.86 10.93 -7.57
CA LEU A 474 6.43 10.04 -6.47
C LEU A 474 5.80 8.74 -7.01
N ARG A 475 4.92 8.84 -8.01
CA ARG A 475 4.30 7.67 -8.63
C ARG A 475 5.34 6.74 -9.25
N SER A 476 6.35 7.28 -9.90
CA SER A 476 7.41 6.49 -10.56
C SER A 476 8.26 5.69 -9.56
N SER A 477 8.31 6.12 -8.29
CA SER A 477 9.00 5.41 -7.22
C SER A 477 8.23 4.18 -6.72
N LEU A 478 6.91 4.09 -7.00
CA LEU A 478 6.08 2.98 -6.57
C LEU A 478 6.29 1.74 -7.45
N ARG A 479 6.47 0.60 -6.81
CA ARG A 479 6.50 -0.71 -7.46
C ARG A 479 5.17 -1.41 -7.22
N GLY A 480 4.68 -2.07 -8.25
CA GLY A 480 3.37 -2.72 -8.20
C GLY A 480 2.23 -1.79 -8.63
N GLU A 481 1.29 -2.39 -9.31
CA GLU A 481 0.18 -1.71 -9.96
C GLU A 481 -0.84 -1.20 -8.95
N GLU A 482 -1.19 -2.02 -7.96
CA GLU A 482 -2.14 -1.66 -6.90
C GLU A 482 -1.70 -0.42 -6.12
N LEU A 483 -0.41 -0.33 -5.80
CA LEU A 483 0.15 0.82 -5.09
C LEU A 483 0.07 2.10 -5.93
N LYS A 484 0.31 2.00 -7.25
CA LYS A 484 0.17 3.14 -8.17
C LYS A 484 -1.28 3.61 -8.26
N ILE A 485 -2.24 2.68 -8.31
CA ILE A 485 -3.67 2.97 -8.36
C ILE A 485 -4.13 3.61 -7.04
N ALA A 486 -3.83 3.00 -5.90
CA ALA A 486 -4.20 3.51 -4.58
C ALA A 486 -3.60 4.89 -4.30
N PHE A 487 -2.35 5.12 -4.69
CA PHE A 487 -1.67 6.40 -4.51
C PHE A 487 -2.40 7.58 -5.17
N PHE A 488 -3.07 7.36 -6.29
CA PHE A 488 -3.79 8.42 -7.01
C PHE A 488 -5.18 8.75 -6.44
N ASP A 489 -5.72 7.97 -5.52
CA ASP A 489 -7.12 8.07 -5.07
C ASP A 489 -7.57 9.50 -4.71
N ASN A 490 -6.69 10.30 -4.14
CA ASN A 490 -7.01 11.67 -3.73
C ASN A 490 -6.12 12.75 -4.39
N LYS A 491 -5.46 12.44 -5.50
CA LYS A 491 -4.44 13.31 -6.12
C LYS A 491 -4.73 13.69 -7.58
N LEU A 492 -5.84 13.19 -8.13
CA LEU A 492 -6.23 13.47 -9.52
C LEU A 492 -6.70 14.90 -9.76
N GLU A 493 -7.07 15.62 -8.71
CA GLU A 493 -7.54 17.01 -8.84
C GLU A 493 -6.55 17.93 -9.58
N VAL A 494 -5.25 17.67 -9.53
CA VAL A 494 -4.24 18.47 -10.23
C VAL A 494 -4.47 18.44 -11.75
N TYR A 495 -4.83 17.30 -12.31
CA TYR A 495 -5.14 17.15 -13.73
C TYR A 495 -6.46 17.85 -14.06
N GLU A 496 -7.49 17.70 -13.24
CA GLU A 496 -8.77 18.39 -13.43
C GLU A 496 -8.59 19.92 -13.43
N ARG A 497 -7.70 20.46 -12.58
CA ARG A 497 -7.37 21.88 -12.56
C ARG A 497 -6.64 22.33 -13.82
N LEU A 498 -5.65 21.56 -14.27
CA LEU A 498 -4.90 21.83 -15.49
C LEU A 498 -5.82 21.81 -16.71
N VAL A 499 -6.65 20.77 -16.86
CA VAL A 499 -7.65 20.69 -17.94
C VAL A 499 -8.54 21.92 -17.95
N ASN A 500 -9.11 22.30 -16.79
CA ASN A 500 -10.02 23.44 -16.70
C ASN A 500 -9.34 24.78 -17.08
N LEU A 501 -8.06 24.96 -16.72
CA LEU A 501 -7.29 26.16 -17.11
C LEU A 501 -6.94 26.16 -18.60
N CYS A 502 -6.58 25.00 -19.16
CA CYS A 502 -6.30 24.90 -20.59
C CYS A 502 -7.54 25.22 -21.44
N LEU A 503 -8.73 24.76 -21.03
CA LEU A 503 -9.99 25.03 -21.73
C LEU A 503 -10.38 26.53 -21.77
N ARG A 504 -9.83 27.35 -20.91
CA ARG A 504 -10.04 28.80 -20.90
C ARG A 504 -9.11 29.56 -21.83
N ARG A 505 -8.06 28.90 -22.35
CA ARG A 505 -7.05 29.49 -23.22
C ARG A 505 -7.40 29.29 -24.70
N PRO A 506 -7.15 30.24 -25.58
CA PRO A 506 -7.17 30.02 -27.01
C PRO A 506 -6.18 28.90 -27.37
N ASN A 507 -6.59 27.93 -28.15
CA ASN A 507 -5.78 26.79 -28.59
C ASN A 507 -5.33 25.84 -27.47
N GLY A 508 -6.02 25.78 -26.31
CA GLY A 508 -5.66 24.94 -25.19
C GLY A 508 -6.18 23.50 -25.27
N TYR A 509 -6.89 23.11 -26.32
CA TYR A 509 -7.53 21.80 -26.41
C TYR A 509 -6.56 20.62 -26.48
N GLU A 510 -5.47 20.76 -27.22
CA GLU A 510 -4.45 19.69 -27.31
C GLU A 510 -3.77 19.43 -25.97
N GLU A 511 -3.40 20.51 -25.29
CA GLU A 511 -2.80 20.44 -23.97
C GLU A 511 -3.80 19.87 -22.92
N ALA A 512 -5.06 20.29 -22.99
CA ALA A 512 -6.12 19.74 -22.15
C ALA A 512 -6.30 18.23 -22.38
N PHE A 513 -6.31 17.78 -23.62
CA PHE A 513 -6.43 16.39 -23.99
C PHE A 513 -5.21 15.56 -23.49
N GLN A 514 -4.00 16.11 -23.57
CA GLN A 514 -2.82 15.46 -22.99
C GLN A 514 -2.93 15.25 -21.49
N TYR A 515 -3.50 16.22 -20.74
CA TYR A 515 -3.73 16.06 -19.30
C TYR A 515 -4.85 15.06 -19.01
N ILE A 516 -5.88 14.99 -19.83
CA ILE A 516 -6.94 13.98 -19.76
C ILE A 516 -6.34 12.58 -19.87
N GLU A 517 -5.54 12.34 -20.90
CA GLU A 517 -4.89 11.05 -21.11
C GLU A 517 -3.88 10.69 -20.00
N GLN A 518 -3.22 11.70 -19.41
CA GLN A 518 -2.35 11.49 -18.25
C GLN A 518 -3.12 11.12 -16.98
N ALA A 519 -4.41 11.44 -16.89
CA ALA A 519 -5.24 11.13 -15.75
C ALA A 519 -5.97 9.77 -15.85
N LYS A 520 -5.92 9.11 -17.04
CA LYS A 520 -6.73 7.91 -17.32
C LYS A 520 -5.87 6.68 -17.54
N SER A 521 -6.26 5.56 -16.92
CA SER A 521 -5.75 4.19 -17.18
C SER A 521 -4.23 4.06 -17.28
N ARG A 522 -3.51 4.85 -16.50
CA ARG A 522 -2.04 4.93 -16.55
C ARG A 522 -1.36 3.63 -16.15
N SER A 523 -1.90 2.93 -15.15
CA SER A 523 -1.32 1.67 -14.70
C SER A 523 -1.50 0.58 -15.75
N LEU A 524 -2.66 0.51 -16.39
CA LEU A 524 -2.86 -0.41 -17.50
C LEU A 524 -1.94 -0.10 -18.68
N MET A 525 -1.76 1.18 -19.02
CA MET A 525 -0.84 1.60 -20.07
C MET A 525 0.60 1.21 -19.76
N ASP A 526 1.06 1.42 -18.52
CA ASP A 526 2.42 1.03 -18.08
C ASP A 526 2.68 -0.47 -18.30
N VAL A 527 1.68 -1.31 -17.99
CA VAL A 527 1.76 -2.77 -18.15
C VAL A 527 1.74 -3.18 -19.62
N LEU A 528 0.89 -2.55 -20.44
CA LEU A 528 0.78 -2.89 -21.87
C LEU A 528 2.03 -2.53 -22.67
N LEU A 529 2.73 -1.46 -22.27
CA LEU A 529 3.98 -1.01 -22.91
C LEU A 529 5.20 -1.81 -22.42
N ARG A 530 5.13 -2.39 -21.23
CA ARG A 530 6.20 -3.17 -20.61
C ARG A 530 5.63 -4.44 -19.98
N PRO A 531 5.32 -5.46 -20.77
CA PRO A 531 4.86 -6.72 -20.20
C PRO A 531 5.98 -7.31 -19.32
N VAL A 532 5.79 -7.23 -18.01
CA VAL A 532 6.61 -7.92 -17.02
C VAL A 532 6.11 -9.37 -17.04
N HIS A 533 6.83 -10.24 -17.69
CA HIS A 533 6.59 -11.68 -17.57
C HIS A 533 7.22 -12.13 -16.25
N VAL A 534 6.43 -12.18 -15.19
CA VAL A 534 6.81 -12.89 -13.97
C VAL A 534 6.75 -14.37 -14.30
N GLY A 535 7.91 -14.96 -14.61
CA GLY A 535 8.05 -16.38 -14.86
C GLY A 535 7.93 -17.17 -13.55
N ILE A 536 6.71 -17.49 -13.12
CA ILE A 536 6.48 -18.43 -12.01
C ILE A 536 6.84 -19.89 -12.45
N GLU A 537 7.25 -20.09 -13.67
CA GLU A 537 7.59 -21.40 -14.27
C GLU A 537 9.09 -21.58 -14.51
N SER A 538 9.93 -21.60 -13.49
CA SER A 538 11.27 -22.14 -13.65
C SER A 538 11.84 -22.70 -12.36
N ASP A 539 12.03 -24.01 -12.45
CA ASP A 539 13.07 -24.85 -11.83
C ASP A 539 13.01 -25.25 -10.34
N GLU A 540 13.54 -26.44 -10.11
CA GLU A 540 13.61 -27.37 -9.00
C GLU A 540 14.02 -26.83 -7.61
N GLY A 541 13.77 -25.55 -7.34
CA GLY A 541 13.98 -24.89 -6.06
C GLY A 541 12.80 -24.03 -5.65
N GLN A 542 11.54 -24.48 -5.89
CA GLN A 542 10.34 -23.68 -5.59
C GLN A 542 10.39 -23.10 -4.18
N SER A 543 10.47 -21.76 -4.08
CA SER A 543 10.41 -21.05 -2.81
C SER A 543 9.13 -21.42 -2.07
N GLU A 544 9.16 -21.41 -0.74
CA GLU A 544 8.01 -21.65 0.13
C GLU A 544 6.81 -20.77 -0.25
N LEU A 545 7.10 -19.56 -0.75
CA LEU A 545 6.12 -18.59 -1.23
C LEU A 545 5.36 -19.07 -2.48
N VAL A 546 6.04 -19.67 -3.46
CA VAL A 546 5.40 -20.20 -4.68
C VAL A 546 4.49 -21.38 -4.35
N ARG A 547 4.89 -22.24 -3.41
CA ARG A 547 4.05 -23.32 -2.90
C ARG A 547 2.82 -22.78 -2.17
N SER A 548 3.00 -21.76 -1.33
CA SER A 548 1.89 -21.12 -0.61
C SER A 548 0.88 -20.51 -1.59
N ILE A 549 1.32 -19.80 -2.62
CA ILE A 549 0.45 -19.25 -3.66
C ILE A 549 -0.35 -20.36 -4.35
N ARG A 550 0.29 -21.47 -4.72
CA ARG A 550 -0.40 -22.60 -5.36
C ARG A 550 -1.45 -23.22 -4.44
N ASN A 551 -1.10 -23.49 -3.19
CA ASN A 551 -2.04 -24.10 -2.22
C ASN A 551 -3.25 -23.19 -1.97
N LEU A 552 -3.03 -21.89 -1.79
CA LEU A 552 -4.11 -20.91 -1.59
C LEU A 552 -5.06 -20.84 -2.80
N ARG A 553 -4.55 -21.00 -4.02
CA ARG A 553 -5.36 -21.05 -5.25
C ARG A 553 -6.21 -22.32 -5.29
N GLU A 554 -5.64 -23.49 -4.95
CA GLU A 554 -6.36 -24.74 -4.91
C GLU A 554 -7.48 -24.71 -3.85
N GLU A 555 -7.18 -24.15 -2.65
CA GLU A 555 -8.19 -23.93 -1.61
C GLU A 555 -9.31 -22.99 -2.10
N LEU A 556 -8.98 -21.87 -2.73
CA LEU A 556 -9.99 -20.95 -3.26
C LEU A 556 -10.87 -21.58 -4.31
N ASN A 557 -10.31 -22.32 -5.26
CA ASN A 557 -11.09 -23.07 -6.26
C ASN A 557 -12.04 -24.07 -5.58
N TRP A 558 -11.59 -24.71 -4.52
CA TRP A 558 -12.45 -25.63 -3.76
C TRP A 558 -13.61 -24.89 -3.07
N TYR A 559 -13.36 -23.74 -2.42
CA TYR A 559 -14.41 -22.93 -1.79
C TYR A 559 -15.42 -22.41 -2.82
N TYR A 560 -14.97 -21.89 -3.96
CA TYR A 560 -15.86 -21.38 -5.01
C TYR A 560 -16.76 -22.50 -5.59
N ASN A 561 -16.21 -23.71 -5.79
CA ASN A 561 -16.99 -24.86 -6.21
C ASN A 561 -18.03 -25.28 -5.14
N LEU A 562 -17.72 -25.15 -3.87
CA LEU A 562 -18.66 -25.42 -2.78
C LEU A 562 -19.77 -24.38 -2.73
N ILE A 563 -19.43 -23.08 -2.84
CA ILE A 563 -20.41 -22.00 -2.87
C ILE A 563 -21.41 -22.20 -4.02
N GLU A 564 -20.89 -22.48 -5.21
CA GLU A 564 -21.73 -22.76 -6.38
C GLU A 564 -22.68 -23.95 -6.16
N ARG A 565 -22.16 -25.07 -5.63
CA ARG A 565 -22.99 -26.26 -5.32
C ARG A 565 -24.09 -25.97 -4.30
N GLU A 566 -23.82 -25.13 -3.31
CA GLU A 566 -24.81 -24.73 -2.31
C GLU A 566 -25.84 -23.75 -2.89
N GLN A 567 -25.43 -22.85 -3.79
CA GLN A 567 -26.35 -21.95 -4.52
C GLN A 567 -27.34 -22.69 -5.41
N LEU A 568 -26.95 -23.86 -5.93
CA LEU A 568 -27.81 -24.72 -6.76
C LEU A 568 -28.75 -25.61 -5.92
N ARG A 569 -28.63 -25.64 -4.57
CA ARG A 569 -29.51 -26.44 -3.68
C ARG A 569 -30.61 -25.58 -3.07
N PRO A 570 -31.89 -25.90 -3.26
CA PRO A 570 -33.00 -25.12 -2.72
C PRO A 570 -33.35 -25.48 -1.26
N GLU A 571 -32.38 -25.52 -0.34
CA GLU A 571 -32.66 -25.84 1.08
C GLU A 571 -32.68 -24.55 1.92
N GLU A 572 -33.57 -24.49 2.95
CA GLU A 572 -33.75 -23.30 3.82
C GLU A 572 -32.51 -22.87 4.60
N ASN A 573 -31.51 -23.73 4.76
CA ASN A 573 -30.26 -23.45 5.49
C ASN A 573 -29.08 -23.07 4.57
N SER A 574 -29.25 -23.04 3.25
CA SER A 574 -28.17 -22.78 2.29
C SER A 574 -27.57 -21.39 2.45
N GLN A 575 -28.37 -20.41 2.82
CA GLN A 575 -27.91 -19.01 2.89
C GLN A 575 -26.90 -18.74 4.02
N CYS A 576 -27.08 -19.31 5.20
CA CYS A 576 -26.10 -19.23 6.29
C CYS A 576 -24.81 -19.98 5.95
N ARG A 577 -24.94 -21.11 5.24
CA ARG A 577 -23.77 -21.90 4.84
C ARG A 577 -22.97 -21.21 3.74
N ILE A 578 -23.66 -20.61 2.76
CA ILE A 578 -23.03 -19.78 1.72
C ILE A 578 -22.26 -18.62 2.36
N GLN A 579 -22.85 -17.88 3.32
CA GLN A 579 -22.17 -16.78 4.00
C GLN A 579 -20.93 -17.23 4.75
N SER A 580 -20.97 -18.41 5.39
CA SER A 580 -19.79 -18.99 6.05
C SER A 580 -18.69 -19.33 5.04
N LEU A 581 -19.04 -19.98 3.93
CA LEU A 581 -18.09 -20.33 2.86
C LEU A 581 -17.49 -19.08 2.19
N GLU A 582 -18.29 -18.06 1.98
CA GLU A 582 -17.82 -16.77 1.46
C GLU A 582 -16.83 -16.08 2.40
N SER A 583 -17.06 -16.15 3.72
CA SER A 583 -16.14 -15.62 4.73
C SER A 583 -14.78 -16.33 4.68
N GLU A 584 -14.81 -17.66 4.62
CA GLU A 584 -13.61 -18.49 4.50
C GLU A 584 -12.84 -18.23 3.20
N ALA A 585 -13.55 -18.07 2.08
CA ALA A 585 -12.96 -17.70 0.79
C ALA A 585 -12.27 -16.33 0.86
N ARG A 586 -12.90 -15.32 1.48
CA ARG A 586 -12.32 -13.99 1.65
C ARG A 586 -11.03 -13.98 2.46
N GLU A 587 -10.91 -14.81 3.48
CA GLU A 587 -9.66 -14.96 4.22
C GLU A 587 -8.53 -15.49 3.33
N ARG A 588 -8.81 -16.50 2.47
CA ARG A 588 -7.84 -17.07 1.52
C ARG A 588 -7.52 -16.10 0.39
N GLU A 589 -8.50 -15.33 -0.08
CA GLU A 589 -8.27 -14.24 -1.04
C GLU A 589 -7.29 -13.21 -0.47
N THR A 590 -7.48 -12.79 0.77
CA THR A 590 -6.59 -11.84 1.45
C THR A 590 -5.18 -12.42 1.61
N ALA A 591 -5.07 -13.68 2.02
CA ALA A 591 -3.79 -14.37 2.15
C ALA A 591 -3.09 -14.51 0.79
N LEU A 592 -3.83 -14.84 -0.27
CA LEU A 592 -3.29 -14.95 -1.63
C LEU A 592 -2.78 -13.60 -2.15
N LEU A 593 -3.54 -12.53 -1.99
CA LEU A 593 -3.09 -11.18 -2.38
C LEU A 593 -1.81 -10.77 -1.67
N ARG A 594 -1.68 -11.06 -0.38
CA ARG A 594 -0.45 -10.80 0.39
C ARG A 594 0.74 -11.59 -0.17
N ALA A 595 0.56 -12.89 -0.41
CA ALA A 595 1.60 -13.74 -0.97
C ALA A 595 2.02 -13.29 -2.39
N LEU A 596 1.09 -12.83 -3.21
CA LEU A 596 1.35 -12.28 -4.54
C LEU A 596 2.08 -10.94 -4.49
N GLN A 597 1.73 -10.06 -3.55
CA GLN A 597 2.46 -8.80 -3.32
C GLN A 597 3.91 -9.08 -2.88
N GLU A 598 4.13 -10.10 -2.06
CA GLU A 598 5.47 -10.54 -1.68
C GLU A 598 6.27 -11.06 -2.87
N ALA A 599 5.66 -11.86 -3.74
CA ALA A 599 6.30 -12.41 -4.94
C ALA A 599 6.73 -11.31 -5.93
N THR A 600 5.85 -10.34 -6.19
CA THR A 600 6.15 -9.22 -7.12
C THR A 600 7.25 -8.29 -6.61
N THR A 601 7.48 -8.22 -5.30
CA THR A 601 8.56 -7.40 -4.73
C THR A 601 9.92 -8.10 -4.76
N SER A 602 9.97 -9.44 -4.76
CA SER A 602 11.23 -10.20 -4.72
C SER A 602 11.93 -10.32 -6.09
N GLU A 603 11.20 -10.28 -7.20
CA GLU A 603 11.73 -10.50 -8.55
C GLU A 603 12.11 -9.23 -9.34
N ALA A 604 11.80 -8.03 -8.82
CA ALA A 604 12.04 -6.79 -9.54
C ALA A 604 13.50 -6.30 -9.41
N THR A 605 14.46 -7.03 -9.99
CA THR A 605 15.82 -6.56 -10.23
C THR A 605 15.82 -5.44 -11.29
N GLU A 606 16.33 -4.25 -10.92
CA GLU A 606 16.92 -3.16 -11.75
C GLU A 606 16.25 -2.62 -13.03
N ALA A 607 15.19 -3.18 -13.56
CA ALA A 607 14.65 -2.81 -14.88
C ALA A 607 13.55 -1.75 -14.84
N GLY A 608 13.63 -0.68 -14.01
CA GLY A 608 12.42 0.05 -13.87
C GLY A 608 12.38 1.55 -13.60
N LEU A 609 13.46 2.29 -13.62
CA LEU A 609 13.46 3.74 -13.30
C LEU A 609 13.32 4.69 -14.50
N GLN A 610 12.98 4.19 -15.70
CA GLN A 610 12.68 5.10 -16.81
C GLN A 610 11.20 5.49 -16.82
N PRO A 611 10.87 6.79 -17.01
CA PRO A 611 9.49 7.23 -17.12
C PRO A 611 8.80 6.47 -18.26
N ALA A 612 7.54 6.06 -18.03
CA ALA A 612 6.74 5.39 -19.05
C ALA A 612 6.68 6.23 -20.32
N THR A 613 6.86 5.61 -21.47
CA THR A 613 6.76 6.25 -22.79
C THR A 613 5.35 6.84 -22.91
N ARG A 614 5.26 8.14 -23.16
CA ARG A 614 3.97 8.81 -23.39
C ARG A 614 3.58 8.60 -24.84
N ILE A 615 2.31 8.28 -25.08
CA ILE A 615 1.74 8.30 -26.42
C ILE A 615 1.32 9.73 -26.72
N SER A 616 1.78 10.28 -27.81
CA SER A 616 1.44 11.66 -28.21
C SER A 616 0.04 11.74 -28.82
N VAL A 617 -0.53 12.94 -28.90
CA VAL A 617 -1.82 13.15 -29.55
C VAL A 617 -1.74 12.78 -31.04
N GLU A 618 -0.60 13.04 -31.67
CA GLU A 618 -0.32 12.71 -33.06
C GLU A 618 -0.36 11.20 -33.29
N GLU A 619 0.27 10.42 -32.40
CA GLU A 619 0.25 8.95 -32.46
C GLU A 619 -1.17 8.38 -32.26
N ILE A 620 -2.00 9.03 -31.44
CA ILE A 620 -3.41 8.67 -31.27
C ILE A 620 -4.19 9.00 -32.54
N ARG A 621 -3.99 10.18 -33.13
CA ARG A 621 -4.64 10.58 -34.39
C ARG A 621 -4.30 9.63 -35.54
N GLU A 622 -3.05 9.23 -35.67
CA GLU A 622 -2.61 8.26 -36.68
C GLU A 622 -3.27 6.90 -36.51
N ALA A 623 -3.59 6.50 -35.28
CA ALA A 623 -4.24 5.24 -35.00
C ALA A 623 -5.75 5.25 -35.30
N ILE A 624 -6.40 6.41 -35.39
CA ILE A 624 -7.82 6.53 -35.69
C ILE A 624 -8.07 6.23 -37.19
N PRO A 625 -8.99 5.30 -37.54
CA PRO A 625 -9.40 5.09 -38.94
C PRO A 625 -9.94 6.37 -39.60
N ALA A 626 -9.85 6.46 -40.94
CA ALA A 626 -10.20 7.69 -41.67
C ALA A 626 -11.69 8.05 -41.57
N ASP A 627 -12.56 7.07 -41.40
CA ASP A 627 -14.02 7.20 -41.27
C ASP A 627 -14.51 7.12 -39.84
N ALA A 628 -13.59 7.14 -38.85
CA ALA A 628 -13.89 7.04 -37.45
C ALA A 628 -13.68 8.37 -36.69
N MET A 629 -14.38 8.51 -35.58
CA MET A 629 -14.19 9.57 -34.59
C MET A 629 -14.12 8.99 -33.20
N LEU A 630 -13.11 9.38 -32.44
CA LEU A 630 -12.98 9.04 -31.03
C LEU A 630 -13.75 10.07 -30.21
N VAL A 631 -14.65 9.58 -29.35
CA VAL A 631 -15.46 10.37 -28.42
C VAL A 631 -15.03 10.02 -27.00
N GLU A 632 -14.12 10.83 -26.46
CA GLU A 632 -13.57 10.60 -25.11
C GLU A 632 -14.27 11.49 -24.11
N TYR A 633 -14.78 10.89 -23.06
CA TYR A 633 -15.40 11.58 -21.94
C TYR A 633 -14.39 11.84 -20.83
N PHE A 634 -14.55 13.00 -20.18
CA PHE A 634 -13.79 13.34 -18.99
C PHE A 634 -14.65 14.14 -18.00
N CYS A 635 -14.53 13.83 -16.72
CA CYS A 635 -15.24 14.54 -15.66
C CYS A 635 -14.31 15.48 -14.91
N VAL A 636 -14.65 16.77 -14.88
CA VAL A 636 -14.00 17.78 -14.06
C VAL A 636 -14.97 18.14 -12.93
N ARG A 637 -14.69 17.66 -11.71
CA ARG A 637 -15.67 17.71 -10.59
C ARG A 637 -16.99 17.03 -11.00
N ASP A 638 -18.12 17.75 -10.99
CA ASP A 638 -19.43 17.24 -11.40
C ASP A 638 -19.75 17.48 -12.88
N ARG A 639 -18.90 18.19 -13.63
CA ARG A 639 -19.14 18.48 -15.07
C ARG A 639 -18.55 17.39 -15.96
N VAL A 640 -19.35 16.91 -16.91
CA VAL A 640 -18.94 15.98 -17.95
C VAL A 640 -18.52 16.76 -19.21
N LEU A 641 -17.36 16.45 -19.75
CA LEU A 641 -16.84 16.96 -21.02
C LEU A 641 -16.80 15.81 -22.04
N ALA A 642 -16.98 16.11 -23.33
CA ALA A 642 -16.66 15.23 -24.43
C ALA A 642 -15.55 15.81 -25.29
N CYS A 643 -14.52 15.03 -25.55
CA CYS A 643 -13.45 15.34 -26.49
C CYS A 643 -13.75 14.58 -27.79
N LEU A 644 -13.91 15.31 -28.87
CA LEU A 644 -14.13 14.77 -30.22
C LEU A 644 -12.80 14.85 -30.96
N LEU A 645 -12.21 13.69 -31.22
CA LEU A 645 -10.91 13.60 -31.89
C LEU A 645 -11.04 12.75 -33.15
N ASP A 646 -10.65 13.33 -34.27
CA ASP A 646 -10.39 12.62 -35.52
C ASP A 646 -8.95 12.86 -35.99
N ARG A 647 -8.61 12.48 -37.21
CA ARG A 647 -7.24 12.66 -37.73
C ARG A 647 -6.83 14.12 -37.86
N GLU A 648 -7.78 15.03 -38.02
CA GLU A 648 -7.51 16.43 -38.35
C GLU A 648 -7.89 17.38 -37.22
N THR A 649 -8.99 17.07 -36.51
CA THR A 649 -9.60 18.00 -35.56
C THR A 649 -9.64 17.44 -34.14
N LEU A 650 -9.55 18.36 -33.18
CA LEU A 650 -9.85 18.10 -31.78
C LEU A 650 -10.77 19.20 -31.26
N GLN A 651 -11.91 18.80 -30.72
CA GLN A 651 -12.87 19.71 -30.11
C GLN A 651 -13.24 19.18 -28.71
N ILE A 652 -13.32 20.04 -27.71
CA ILE A 652 -13.78 19.68 -26.36
C ILE A 652 -15.05 20.46 -26.05
N VAL A 653 -16.12 19.73 -25.74
CA VAL A 653 -17.47 20.27 -25.54
C VAL A 653 -17.95 19.94 -24.12
N PRO A 654 -18.36 20.92 -23.31
CA PRO A 654 -19.04 20.66 -22.05
C PRO A 654 -20.46 20.12 -22.33
N LEU A 655 -20.85 19.03 -21.60
CA LEU A 655 -22.14 18.36 -21.82
C LEU A 655 -23.11 18.63 -20.66
N THR A 656 -22.95 17.89 -19.57
CA THR A 656 -23.91 17.82 -18.48
C THR A 656 -23.22 17.64 -17.12
N LEU A 657 -23.98 17.35 -16.08
CA LEU A 657 -23.47 17.04 -14.74
C LEU A 657 -23.41 15.52 -14.52
N GLN A 658 -22.33 15.05 -13.95
CA GLN A 658 -22.15 13.64 -13.59
C GLN A 658 -23.28 13.13 -12.66
N SER A 659 -23.75 13.99 -11.75
CA SER A 659 -24.85 13.69 -10.83
C SER A 659 -26.17 13.39 -11.56
N ARG A 660 -26.45 14.06 -12.69
CA ARG A 660 -27.60 13.76 -13.53
C ARG A 660 -27.48 12.40 -14.20
N VAL A 661 -26.33 12.14 -14.83
CA VAL A 661 -26.07 10.85 -15.50
C VAL A 661 -26.17 9.71 -14.51
N ARG A 662 -25.64 9.88 -13.27
CA ARG A 662 -25.74 8.88 -12.19
C ARG A 662 -27.20 8.51 -11.89
N LYS A 663 -28.06 9.51 -11.76
CA LYS A 663 -29.49 9.29 -11.49
C LYS A 663 -30.18 8.55 -12.63
N LEU A 664 -29.91 8.93 -13.86
CA LEU A 664 -30.51 8.25 -15.05
C LEU A 664 -30.01 6.83 -15.18
N LEU A 665 -28.71 6.59 -14.92
CA LEU A 665 -28.14 5.25 -14.95
C LEU A 665 -28.73 4.34 -13.84
N GLN A 666 -28.97 4.88 -12.65
CA GLN A 666 -29.67 4.13 -11.60
C GLN A 666 -31.10 3.72 -12.02
N LEU A 667 -31.82 4.61 -12.69
CA LEU A 667 -33.15 4.32 -13.18
C LEU A 667 -33.12 3.27 -14.32
N LEU A 668 -32.15 3.37 -15.23
CA LEU A 668 -31.93 2.37 -16.28
C LEU A 668 -31.62 1.00 -15.68
N ASN A 669 -30.68 0.92 -14.76
CA ASN A 669 -30.29 -0.32 -14.09
C ASN A 669 -31.48 -0.95 -13.33
N PHE A 670 -32.34 -0.12 -12.73
CA PHE A 670 -33.58 -0.59 -12.12
C PHE A 670 -34.56 -1.21 -13.16
N GLN A 671 -34.65 -0.70 -14.39
CA GLN A 671 -35.47 -1.33 -15.43
C GLN A 671 -34.86 -2.66 -15.87
N LEU A 672 -33.54 -2.71 -16.09
CA LEU A 672 -32.83 -3.93 -16.50
C LEU A 672 -32.92 -5.04 -15.44
N SER A 673 -32.84 -4.68 -14.13
CA SER A 673 -32.93 -5.68 -13.05
C SER A 673 -34.29 -6.39 -12.97
N LYS A 674 -35.32 -5.85 -13.55
CA LYS A 674 -36.66 -6.53 -13.61
C LYS A 674 -36.66 -7.83 -14.42
N PHE A 675 -35.68 -8.02 -15.29
CA PHE A 675 -35.55 -9.25 -16.09
C PHE A 675 -35.05 -10.45 -15.26
N HIS A 676 -34.66 -10.24 -14.02
CA HIS A 676 -34.41 -11.31 -13.05
C HIS A 676 -35.68 -11.77 -12.30
N LEU A 677 -36.80 -11.11 -12.53
CA LEU A 677 -38.09 -11.49 -11.94
C LEU A 677 -38.73 -12.70 -12.68
N ASP A 678 -39.86 -13.16 -12.16
CA ASP A 678 -40.62 -14.27 -12.77
C ASP A 678 -40.86 -14.06 -14.29
N PRO A 679 -40.53 -15.04 -15.13
CA PRO A 679 -40.67 -14.92 -16.59
C PRO A 679 -42.12 -14.59 -17.07
N GLN A 680 -43.14 -15.04 -16.34
CA GLN A 680 -44.54 -14.69 -16.70
C GLN A 680 -44.81 -13.21 -16.42
N TYR A 681 -44.28 -12.69 -15.34
CA TYR A 681 -44.35 -11.25 -15.02
C TYR A 681 -43.67 -10.42 -16.09
N VAL A 682 -42.43 -10.80 -16.47
CA VAL A 682 -41.66 -10.11 -17.51
C VAL A 682 -42.40 -10.11 -18.84
N SER A 683 -42.91 -11.25 -19.27
CA SER A 683 -43.67 -11.37 -20.54
C SER A 683 -44.96 -10.53 -20.55
N THR A 684 -45.64 -10.44 -19.40
CA THR A 684 -46.89 -9.68 -19.27
C THR A 684 -46.66 -8.18 -19.43
N PHE A 685 -45.55 -7.66 -18.92
CA PHE A 685 -45.24 -6.22 -18.88
C PHE A 685 -44.14 -5.80 -19.87
N GLN A 686 -43.75 -6.65 -20.81
CA GLN A 686 -42.62 -6.44 -21.71
C GLN A 686 -42.67 -5.10 -22.45
N ASN A 687 -43.85 -4.71 -23.00
CA ASN A 687 -43.99 -3.42 -23.70
C ASN A 687 -43.80 -2.22 -22.78
N SER A 688 -44.37 -2.26 -21.58
CA SER A 688 -44.19 -1.18 -20.60
C SER A 688 -42.74 -1.08 -20.13
N PHE A 689 -42.04 -2.18 -20.02
CA PHE A 689 -40.58 -2.17 -19.68
C PHE A 689 -39.78 -1.60 -20.83
N LEU A 690 -40.10 -1.93 -22.08
CA LEU A 690 -39.45 -1.38 -23.26
C LEU A 690 -39.61 0.15 -23.32
N GLU A 691 -40.86 0.64 -23.19
CA GLU A 691 -41.15 2.08 -23.19
C GLU A 691 -40.40 2.82 -22.10
N ALA A 692 -40.42 2.29 -20.87
CA ALA A 692 -39.70 2.90 -19.73
C ALA A 692 -38.19 2.88 -19.93
N THR A 693 -37.62 1.79 -20.45
CA THR A 693 -36.20 1.67 -20.75
C THR A 693 -35.78 2.65 -21.84
N ASN A 694 -36.57 2.74 -22.94
CA ASN A 694 -36.29 3.69 -24.03
C ASN A 694 -36.36 5.13 -23.56
N ALA A 695 -37.29 5.51 -22.68
CA ALA A 695 -37.37 6.85 -22.10
C ALA A 695 -36.10 7.21 -21.26
N HIS A 696 -35.53 6.25 -20.53
CA HIS A 696 -34.28 6.47 -19.83
C HIS A 696 -33.07 6.52 -20.77
N LEU A 697 -33.02 5.70 -21.80
CA LEU A 697 -31.98 5.75 -22.84
C LEU A 697 -32.05 7.04 -23.64
N GLU A 698 -33.26 7.57 -23.93
CA GLU A 698 -33.46 8.87 -24.55
C GLU A 698 -32.96 10.00 -23.64
N SER A 699 -33.31 9.96 -22.35
CA SER A 699 -32.85 10.94 -21.42
C SER A 699 -31.31 10.93 -21.31
N LEU A 700 -30.67 9.75 -21.30
CA LEU A 700 -29.19 9.64 -21.33
C LEU A 700 -28.64 10.18 -22.66
N TYR A 701 -29.25 9.88 -23.79
CA TYR A 701 -28.86 10.41 -25.10
C TYR A 701 -28.83 11.94 -25.11
N GLN A 702 -29.88 12.59 -24.59
CA GLN A 702 -29.96 14.04 -24.50
C GLN A 702 -28.83 14.65 -23.63
N GLU A 703 -28.43 13.96 -22.58
CA GLU A 703 -27.37 14.44 -21.65
C GLU A 703 -25.97 14.19 -22.21
N VAL A 704 -25.67 13.04 -22.78
CA VAL A 704 -24.29 12.64 -23.07
C VAL A 704 -23.91 12.67 -24.56
N PHE A 705 -24.86 12.66 -25.48
CA PHE A 705 -24.57 12.55 -26.91
C PHE A 705 -25.20 13.65 -27.78
N ALA A 706 -26.46 14.04 -27.56
CA ALA A 706 -27.17 15.04 -28.34
C ALA A 706 -26.37 16.36 -28.49
N PRO A 707 -25.67 16.90 -27.47
CA PRO A 707 -24.94 18.14 -27.61
C PRO A 707 -23.77 18.07 -28.63
N VAL A 708 -23.23 16.88 -28.87
CA VAL A 708 -22.11 16.68 -29.80
C VAL A 708 -22.53 16.09 -31.14
N ARG A 709 -23.79 15.63 -31.29
CA ARG A 709 -24.29 14.94 -32.47
C ARG A 709 -24.04 15.68 -33.78
N LYS A 710 -24.16 17.02 -33.77
CA LYS A 710 -23.95 17.87 -34.96
C LYS A 710 -22.48 17.98 -35.40
N SER A 711 -21.55 17.74 -34.51
CA SER A 711 -20.10 17.76 -34.78
C SER A 711 -19.59 16.42 -35.32
N ILE A 712 -20.38 15.38 -35.22
CA ILE A 712 -20.01 14.01 -35.64
C ILE A 712 -20.37 13.79 -37.11
N ARG A 713 -19.32 13.52 -37.92
CA ARG A 713 -19.44 13.23 -39.36
C ARG A 713 -19.01 11.80 -39.71
N ALA A 714 -18.35 11.13 -38.78
CA ALA A 714 -17.83 9.78 -38.93
C ALA A 714 -18.96 8.73 -38.96
N LYS A 715 -18.71 7.57 -39.58
CA LYS A 715 -19.58 6.41 -39.56
C LYS A 715 -19.28 5.45 -38.42
N HIS A 716 -18.04 5.44 -37.95
CA HIS A 716 -17.59 4.64 -36.83
C HIS A 716 -17.27 5.52 -35.62
N LEU A 717 -17.84 5.17 -34.46
CA LEU A 717 -17.62 5.88 -33.18
C LEU A 717 -16.80 5.01 -32.23
N ILE A 718 -15.72 5.57 -31.73
CA ILE A 718 -14.88 4.94 -30.72
C ILE A 718 -15.13 5.65 -29.41
N PHE A 719 -15.91 5.04 -28.53
CA PHE A 719 -16.22 5.62 -27.23
C PHE A 719 -15.13 5.32 -26.22
N VAL A 720 -14.66 6.35 -25.53
CA VAL A 720 -13.75 6.28 -24.40
C VAL A 720 -14.43 6.89 -23.17
N PRO A 721 -15.21 6.08 -22.43
CA PRO A 721 -15.95 6.56 -21.26
C PRO A 721 -15.04 7.02 -20.13
N HIS A 722 -15.61 7.64 -19.09
CA HIS A 722 -14.90 8.04 -17.88
C HIS A 722 -15.78 7.86 -16.65
N ARG A 723 -15.24 7.25 -15.59
CA ARG A 723 -15.95 6.99 -14.34
C ARG A 723 -17.24 6.20 -14.58
N LEU A 724 -18.41 6.71 -14.08
CA LEU A 724 -19.69 6.03 -14.22
C LEU A 724 -20.18 5.87 -15.68
N LEU A 725 -19.61 6.62 -16.64
CA LEU A 725 -19.98 6.50 -18.05
C LEU A 725 -19.55 5.15 -18.65
N HIS A 726 -18.64 4.40 -18.02
CA HIS A 726 -18.31 3.03 -18.42
C HIS A 726 -19.48 2.06 -18.31
N TYR A 727 -20.50 2.41 -17.52
CA TYR A 727 -21.70 1.60 -17.35
C TYR A 727 -22.86 2.03 -18.28
N VAL A 728 -22.68 3.08 -19.09
CA VAL A 728 -23.69 3.55 -20.05
C VAL A 728 -23.55 2.78 -21.34
N PRO A 729 -24.61 2.07 -21.81
CA PRO A 729 -24.59 1.38 -23.09
C PRO A 729 -24.74 2.39 -24.23
N MET A 730 -23.63 3.01 -24.66
CA MET A 730 -23.66 4.10 -25.66
C MET A 730 -24.34 3.66 -26.97
N HIS A 731 -24.15 2.41 -27.40
CA HIS A 731 -24.75 1.85 -28.61
C HIS A 731 -26.26 1.71 -28.51
N ALA A 732 -26.81 1.60 -27.30
CA ALA A 732 -28.26 1.48 -27.06
C ALA A 732 -28.94 2.84 -26.76
N LEU A 733 -28.19 3.97 -26.75
CA LEU A 733 -28.80 5.29 -26.59
C LEU A 733 -29.86 5.52 -27.68
N HIS A 734 -31.01 6.10 -27.29
CA HIS A 734 -32.18 6.26 -28.14
C HIS A 734 -32.45 7.75 -28.40
N ASP A 735 -32.63 8.18 -29.65
CA ASP A 735 -32.83 9.61 -29.98
C ASP A 735 -34.32 10.01 -30.00
N GLY A 736 -35.24 9.11 -29.68
CA GLY A 736 -36.67 9.24 -29.76
C GLY A 736 -37.27 8.41 -30.92
N GLU A 737 -36.49 8.12 -31.95
CA GLU A 737 -36.89 7.37 -33.14
C GLU A 737 -36.10 6.08 -33.35
N SER A 738 -34.77 6.14 -33.10
CA SER A 738 -33.83 5.05 -33.37
C SER A 738 -32.74 4.94 -32.30
N TYR A 739 -32.09 3.79 -32.26
CA TYR A 739 -30.93 3.58 -31.39
C TYR A 739 -29.66 4.06 -32.09
N LEU A 740 -28.65 4.46 -31.29
CA LEU A 740 -27.38 4.96 -31.84
C LEU A 740 -26.70 3.92 -32.72
N ALA A 741 -26.81 2.64 -32.39
CA ALA A 741 -26.32 1.51 -33.18
C ALA A 741 -27.01 1.39 -34.54
N ASP A 742 -28.16 2.03 -34.79
CA ASP A 742 -28.80 2.03 -36.11
C ASP A 742 -28.09 2.98 -37.10
N SER A 743 -27.41 4.00 -36.57
CA SER A 743 -26.75 5.03 -37.37
C SER A 743 -25.22 4.88 -37.46
N PHE A 744 -24.61 4.24 -36.46
CA PHE A 744 -23.16 4.16 -36.32
C PHE A 744 -22.68 2.75 -35.99
N THR A 745 -21.55 2.36 -36.55
CA THR A 745 -20.77 1.26 -35.98
C THR A 745 -20.06 1.78 -34.74
N ILE A 746 -19.99 0.95 -33.69
CA ILE A 746 -19.53 1.42 -32.37
C ILE A 746 -18.49 0.45 -31.77
N SER A 747 -17.42 0.99 -31.29
CA SER A 747 -16.43 0.30 -30.43
C SER A 747 -16.08 1.14 -29.20
N TYR A 748 -15.41 0.52 -28.25
CA TYR A 748 -15.04 1.12 -26.99
C TYR A 748 -13.54 0.97 -26.73
N ALA A 749 -12.99 1.85 -25.89
CA ALA A 749 -11.63 1.71 -25.38
C ALA A 749 -11.52 2.26 -23.95
N PRO A 750 -10.58 1.74 -23.13
CA PRO A 750 -10.33 2.26 -21.79
C PRO A 750 -9.77 3.70 -21.77
N SER A 751 -8.88 4.03 -22.71
CA SER A 751 -8.37 5.38 -22.98
C SER A 751 -7.98 5.46 -24.45
N ALA A 752 -7.79 6.68 -24.96
CA ALA A 752 -7.32 6.89 -26.33
C ALA A 752 -5.91 6.33 -26.55
N SER A 753 -5.05 6.41 -25.55
CA SER A 753 -3.71 5.81 -25.59
C SER A 753 -3.78 4.27 -25.69
N ILE A 754 -4.67 3.62 -24.92
CA ILE A 754 -4.85 2.17 -24.98
C ILE A 754 -5.45 1.75 -26.33
N PHE A 755 -6.37 2.52 -26.87
CA PHE A 755 -6.86 2.31 -28.23
C PHE A 755 -5.72 2.31 -29.24
N ALA A 756 -4.84 3.30 -29.21
CA ALA A 756 -3.68 3.38 -30.10
C ALA A 756 -2.73 2.18 -29.95
N ILE A 757 -2.52 1.68 -28.72
CA ILE A 757 -1.75 0.45 -28.47
C ILE A 757 -2.44 -0.76 -29.14
N CYS A 758 -3.74 -0.94 -28.93
CA CYS A 758 -4.49 -2.05 -29.54
C CYS A 758 -4.42 -2.03 -31.08
N GLN A 759 -4.48 -0.85 -31.70
CA GLN A 759 -4.35 -0.69 -33.14
C GLN A 759 -2.97 -1.12 -33.68
N LYS A 760 -1.89 -0.83 -32.94
CA LYS A 760 -0.50 -1.16 -33.30
C LYS A 760 -0.14 -2.63 -33.08
N ARG A 761 -0.94 -3.36 -32.28
CA ARG A 761 -0.68 -4.79 -32.03
C ARG A 761 -0.80 -5.61 -33.32
N THR A 762 0.14 -6.51 -33.52
CA THR A 762 0.11 -7.49 -34.61
C THR A 762 -0.13 -8.88 -34.03
N VAL A 763 -1.00 -9.63 -34.64
CA VAL A 763 -1.27 -11.02 -34.29
C VAL A 763 -0.73 -11.92 -35.38
N ASN A 764 0.18 -12.83 -35.02
CA ASN A 764 0.79 -13.82 -35.93
C ASN A 764 0.07 -15.18 -35.85
N ALA A 765 -1.26 -15.16 -35.71
CA ALA A 765 -2.03 -16.38 -35.54
C ALA A 765 -2.30 -17.09 -36.87
N SER A 766 -2.15 -18.41 -36.88
CA SER A 766 -2.33 -19.28 -38.06
C SER A 766 -3.78 -19.45 -38.53
N GLY A 767 -4.74 -18.83 -37.83
CA GLY A 767 -6.09 -18.67 -38.31
C GLY A 767 -7.16 -19.59 -37.72
N ASP A 768 -6.86 -20.40 -36.72
CA ASP A 768 -7.83 -21.29 -36.10
C ASP A 768 -8.60 -20.61 -34.96
N ALA A 769 -9.87 -20.96 -34.73
CA ALA A 769 -10.65 -20.57 -33.57
C ALA A 769 -10.52 -21.61 -32.45
N LEU A 770 -10.52 -21.14 -31.21
CA LEU A 770 -10.57 -21.93 -29.98
C LEU A 770 -11.88 -21.65 -29.29
N ILE A 771 -12.68 -22.67 -29.04
CA ILE A 771 -14.04 -22.56 -28.49
C ILE A 771 -14.11 -23.36 -27.19
N PHE A 772 -14.60 -22.74 -26.14
CA PHE A 772 -14.90 -23.37 -24.85
C PHE A 772 -16.40 -23.24 -24.56
N GLY A 773 -17.04 -24.34 -24.10
CA GLY A 773 -18.44 -24.35 -23.69
C GLY A 773 -18.61 -25.03 -22.34
N ILE A 774 -19.03 -24.30 -21.32
CA ILE A 774 -19.28 -24.82 -19.98
C ILE A 774 -20.76 -24.59 -19.63
N ALA A 775 -21.62 -25.54 -20.00
CA ALA A 775 -23.03 -25.49 -19.75
C ALA A 775 -23.39 -26.09 -18.38
N ASP A 776 -24.53 -25.64 -17.84
CA ASP A 776 -25.17 -26.20 -16.66
C ASP A 776 -26.69 -26.07 -16.73
N ALA A 777 -27.39 -26.31 -15.60
CA ALA A 777 -28.86 -26.24 -15.54
C ALA A 777 -29.39 -24.80 -15.75
N GLN A 778 -28.60 -23.77 -15.51
CA GLN A 778 -29.01 -22.36 -15.66
C GLN A 778 -28.75 -21.83 -17.08
N ALA A 779 -27.77 -22.39 -17.79
CA ALA A 779 -27.39 -21.99 -19.14
C ALA A 779 -27.21 -23.21 -20.08
N PRO A 780 -28.29 -23.98 -20.35
CA PRO A 780 -28.22 -25.16 -21.21
C PRO A 780 -27.97 -24.84 -22.68
N SER A 781 -28.33 -23.63 -23.16
CA SER A 781 -28.16 -23.22 -24.57
C SER A 781 -26.70 -23.02 -24.98
N ILE A 782 -25.77 -23.00 -24.03
CA ILE A 782 -24.32 -22.90 -24.29
C ILE A 782 -23.85 -24.03 -25.21
N LEU A 783 -24.34 -25.27 -25.02
CA LEU A 783 -23.93 -26.40 -25.87
C LEU A 783 -24.38 -26.21 -27.32
N ASP A 784 -25.59 -25.69 -27.53
CA ASP A 784 -26.11 -25.37 -28.87
C ASP A 784 -25.34 -24.23 -29.52
N GLU A 785 -24.98 -23.20 -28.73
CA GLU A 785 -24.13 -22.08 -29.15
C GLU A 785 -22.79 -22.58 -29.68
N VAL A 786 -22.01 -23.27 -28.84
CA VAL A 786 -20.67 -23.70 -29.23
C VAL A 786 -20.65 -24.76 -30.32
N GLY A 787 -21.70 -25.62 -30.38
CA GLY A 787 -21.89 -26.57 -31.46
C GLY A 787 -22.16 -25.89 -32.80
N ALA A 788 -23.02 -24.87 -32.83
CA ALA A 788 -23.26 -24.07 -34.01
C ALA A 788 -22.02 -23.30 -34.48
N LEU A 789 -21.28 -22.70 -33.53
CA LEU A 789 -20.03 -22.01 -33.86
C LEU A 789 -18.96 -22.97 -34.42
N GLN A 790 -18.85 -24.19 -33.92
CA GLN A 790 -17.92 -25.19 -34.46
C GLN A 790 -18.31 -25.57 -35.91
N ALA A 791 -19.60 -25.72 -36.19
CA ALA A 791 -20.07 -25.98 -37.54
C ALA A 791 -19.78 -24.82 -38.51
N MET A 792 -19.86 -23.59 -38.06
CA MET A 792 -19.57 -22.38 -38.84
C MET A 792 -18.06 -22.14 -39.01
N LEU A 793 -17.24 -22.62 -38.11
CA LEU A 793 -15.77 -22.42 -38.08
C LEU A 793 -15.06 -23.78 -38.20
N PRO A 794 -14.89 -24.33 -39.41
CA PRO A 794 -14.53 -25.74 -39.63
C PRO A 794 -13.20 -26.18 -39.06
N LYS A 795 -12.29 -25.24 -38.77
CA LYS A 795 -10.99 -25.51 -38.17
C LYS A 795 -10.95 -25.21 -36.68
N ALA A 796 -12.10 -24.88 -36.07
CA ALA A 796 -12.18 -24.57 -34.65
C ALA A 796 -11.89 -25.81 -33.78
N LYS A 797 -11.15 -25.62 -32.74
CA LYS A 797 -10.99 -26.59 -31.64
C LYS A 797 -12.05 -26.31 -30.59
N LEU A 798 -12.90 -27.29 -30.32
CA LEU A 798 -13.96 -27.19 -29.32
C LEU A 798 -13.60 -28.05 -28.10
N PHE A 799 -13.71 -27.45 -26.91
CA PHE A 799 -13.63 -28.11 -25.59
C PHE A 799 -14.90 -27.81 -24.80
N VAL A 800 -15.53 -28.82 -24.23
CA VAL A 800 -16.81 -28.70 -23.52
C VAL A 800 -16.73 -29.31 -22.11
N GLY A 801 -17.49 -28.75 -21.17
CA GLY A 801 -17.55 -29.22 -19.79
C GLY A 801 -16.18 -29.34 -19.14
N ASP A 802 -15.88 -30.49 -18.54
CA ASP A 802 -14.65 -30.74 -17.81
C ASP A 802 -13.37 -30.71 -18.69
N ASP A 803 -13.50 -30.90 -20.01
CA ASP A 803 -12.38 -30.79 -20.94
C ASP A 803 -11.98 -29.33 -21.25
N ALA A 804 -12.81 -28.36 -20.87
CA ALA A 804 -12.59 -26.94 -21.11
C ALA A 804 -11.70 -26.35 -20.00
N THR A 805 -10.42 -26.71 -19.96
CA THR A 805 -9.49 -26.38 -18.85
C THR A 805 -8.57 -25.20 -19.17
N GLU A 806 -7.99 -24.63 -18.11
CA GLU A 806 -6.97 -23.57 -18.21
C GLU A 806 -5.74 -24.05 -19.01
N GLU A 807 -5.32 -25.30 -18.83
CA GLU A 807 -4.19 -25.88 -19.56
C GLU A 807 -4.43 -25.91 -21.06
N LYS A 808 -5.67 -26.23 -21.48
CA LYS A 808 -6.04 -26.18 -22.91
C LYS A 808 -6.02 -24.76 -23.44
N LEU A 809 -6.44 -23.77 -22.62
CA LEU A 809 -6.35 -22.36 -22.99
C LEU A 809 -4.89 -21.92 -23.13
N LYS A 810 -4.00 -22.28 -22.20
CA LYS A 810 -2.56 -22.02 -22.26
C LYS A 810 -1.89 -22.67 -23.46
N GLN A 811 -2.26 -23.93 -23.77
CA GLN A 811 -1.68 -24.70 -24.85
C GLN A 811 -2.09 -24.20 -26.25
N HIS A 812 -3.35 -23.85 -26.44
CA HIS A 812 -3.89 -23.54 -27.76
C HIS A 812 -4.14 -22.05 -27.97
N GLY A 813 -4.39 -21.28 -26.93
CA GLY A 813 -4.67 -19.85 -27.00
C GLY A 813 -3.60 -19.04 -27.76
N PRO A 814 -2.29 -19.18 -27.48
CA PRO A 814 -1.24 -18.40 -28.14
C PRO A 814 -1.17 -18.55 -29.66
N THR A 815 -1.69 -19.64 -30.21
CA THR A 815 -1.66 -19.93 -31.64
C THR A 815 -2.99 -19.72 -32.35
N SER A 816 -4.07 -19.39 -31.58
CA SER A 816 -5.40 -19.18 -32.11
C SER A 816 -5.59 -17.75 -32.58
N ARG A 817 -6.42 -17.55 -33.59
CA ARG A 817 -6.84 -16.22 -34.06
C ARG A 817 -7.96 -15.65 -33.21
N THR A 818 -8.94 -16.50 -32.88
CA THR A 818 -10.10 -16.15 -32.08
C THR A 818 -10.25 -17.12 -30.91
N VAL A 819 -10.57 -16.59 -29.73
CA VAL A 819 -10.93 -17.38 -28.54
C VAL A 819 -12.37 -17.02 -28.16
N HIS A 820 -13.23 -18.03 -28.13
CA HIS A 820 -14.63 -17.89 -27.70
C HIS A 820 -14.86 -18.77 -26.47
N ILE A 821 -15.34 -18.15 -25.37
CA ILE A 821 -15.61 -18.83 -24.11
C ILE A 821 -17.05 -18.57 -23.72
N ALA A 822 -17.89 -19.59 -23.86
CA ALA A 822 -19.30 -19.58 -23.43
C ALA A 822 -19.40 -20.22 -22.05
N THR A 823 -19.61 -19.40 -21.00
CA THR A 823 -19.57 -19.83 -19.61
C THR A 823 -20.18 -18.79 -18.68
N HIS A 824 -20.30 -19.11 -17.40
CA HIS A 824 -20.64 -18.12 -16.38
C HIS A 824 -19.50 -17.19 -16.07
N GLY A 825 -19.78 -15.88 -16.01
CA GLY A 825 -18.90 -14.85 -15.50
C GLY A 825 -19.31 -14.44 -14.08
N TYR A 826 -18.34 -14.29 -13.21
CA TYR A 826 -18.55 -13.85 -11.83
C TYR A 826 -17.83 -12.51 -11.62
N PHE A 827 -18.61 -11.44 -11.59
CA PHE A 827 -18.09 -10.12 -11.31
C PHE A 827 -18.11 -9.85 -9.79
N ARG A 828 -16.98 -9.52 -9.22
CA ARG A 828 -16.79 -9.24 -7.80
C ARG A 828 -16.52 -7.76 -7.57
N GLN A 829 -17.54 -7.02 -7.15
CA GLN A 829 -17.40 -5.59 -6.86
C GLN A 829 -16.56 -5.33 -5.60
N ASP A 830 -16.66 -6.20 -4.61
CA ASP A 830 -15.93 -6.14 -3.34
C ASP A 830 -14.44 -6.46 -3.52
N ASN A 831 -14.10 -7.43 -4.37
CA ASN A 831 -12.73 -7.84 -4.66
C ASN A 831 -12.53 -8.14 -6.15
N PRO A 832 -12.32 -7.10 -6.99
CA PRO A 832 -12.33 -7.24 -8.45
C PRO A 832 -11.23 -8.14 -9.01
N MET A 833 -10.10 -8.33 -8.27
CA MET A 833 -9.02 -9.24 -8.70
C MET A 833 -9.46 -10.70 -8.76
N PHE A 834 -10.53 -11.05 -8.04
CA PHE A 834 -11.16 -12.36 -8.06
C PHE A 834 -12.42 -12.43 -8.92
N SER A 835 -12.71 -11.38 -9.69
CA SER A 835 -13.65 -11.51 -10.82
C SER A 835 -13.12 -12.59 -11.76
N SER A 836 -13.95 -13.54 -12.14
CA SER A 836 -13.51 -14.77 -12.80
C SER A 836 -14.50 -15.26 -13.84
N ILE A 837 -14.02 -16.14 -14.69
CA ILE A 837 -14.85 -16.98 -15.58
C ILE A 837 -14.69 -18.43 -15.17
N ARG A 838 -15.77 -19.19 -15.21
CA ARG A 838 -15.77 -20.62 -14.94
C ARG A 838 -15.15 -21.38 -16.09
N LEU A 839 -14.27 -22.33 -15.78
CA LEU A 839 -13.76 -23.36 -16.68
C LEU A 839 -14.08 -24.75 -16.12
N GLY A 840 -13.81 -25.80 -16.86
CA GLY A 840 -14.01 -27.17 -16.39
C GLY A 840 -13.20 -27.44 -15.11
N GLY A 841 -13.90 -27.52 -13.99
CA GLY A 841 -13.33 -27.80 -12.67
C GLY A 841 -12.55 -26.66 -11.99
N SER A 842 -12.43 -25.46 -12.60
CA SER A 842 -11.67 -24.33 -12.05
C SER A 842 -12.27 -22.97 -12.42
N TYR A 843 -11.81 -21.93 -11.72
CA TYR A 843 -12.16 -20.54 -12.02
C TYR A 843 -10.90 -19.80 -12.48
N LEU A 844 -10.98 -19.14 -13.62
CA LEU A 844 -9.94 -18.30 -14.18
C LEU A 844 -10.18 -16.86 -13.73
N SER A 845 -9.41 -16.42 -12.73
CA SER A 845 -9.55 -15.08 -12.13
C SER A 845 -8.89 -14.00 -13.00
N LEU A 846 -9.18 -12.73 -12.70
CA LEU A 846 -8.47 -11.60 -13.32
C LEU A 846 -6.96 -11.74 -13.16
N TYR A 847 -6.49 -12.16 -11.98
CA TYR A 847 -5.07 -12.40 -11.75
C TYR A 847 -4.50 -13.44 -12.72
N ASP A 848 -5.20 -14.56 -12.94
CA ASP A 848 -4.75 -15.62 -13.86
C ASP A 848 -4.69 -15.10 -15.29
N LEU A 849 -5.70 -14.32 -15.70
CA LEU A 849 -5.75 -13.68 -17.02
C LEU A 849 -4.56 -12.76 -17.28
N CYS A 850 -4.13 -11.99 -16.27
CA CYS A 850 -2.97 -11.10 -16.36
C CYS A 850 -1.65 -11.84 -16.65
N HIS A 851 -1.58 -13.13 -16.32
CA HIS A 851 -0.39 -13.98 -16.53
C HIS A 851 -0.50 -14.88 -17.75
N LEU A 852 -1.66 -14.88 -18.45
CA LEU A 852 -1.82 -15.62 -19.69
C LEU A 852 -1.15 -14.92 -20.88
N LYS A 853 -0.78 -15.70 -21.89
CA LYS A 853 -0.33 -15.21 -23.20
C LYS A 853 -1.40 -15.55 -24.23
N LEU A 854 -2.20 -14.54 -24.57
CA LEU A 854 -3.28 -14.66 -25.57
C LEU A 854 -3.13 -13.58 -26.65
N PRO A 855 -2.10 -13.63 -27.51
CA PRO A 855 -1.90 -12.68 -28.60
C PRO A 855 -2.89 -12.98 -29.75
N VAL A 856 -4.18 -12.83 -29.48
CA VAL A 856 -5.28 -13.17 -30.40
C VAL A 856 -5.94 -11.93 -30.96
N GLU A 857 -6.56 -12.06 -32.13
CA GLU A 857 -7.27 -10.96 -32.76
C GLU A 857 -8.56 -10.62 -32.02
N LEU A 858 -9.26 -11.65 -31.51
CA LEU A 858 -10.55 -11.48 -30.84
C LEU A 858 -10.72 -12.48 -29.69
N VAL A 859 -11.13 -11.97 -28.53
CA VAL A 859 -11.68 -12.78 -27.43
C VAL A 859 -13.15 -12.44 -27.27
N VAL A 860 -14.00 -13.46 -27.27
CA VAL A 860 -15.43 -13.34 -26.99
C VAL A 860 -15.75 -14.09 -25.70
N LEU A 861 -16.31 -13.40 -24.73
CA LEU A 861 -16.86 -14.03 -23.51
C LEU A 861 -18.38 -13.90 -23.55
N SER A 862 -19.06 -14.96 -23.89
CA SER A 862 -20.53 -15.02 -23.90
C SER A 862 -21.05 -15.48 -22.54
N GLY A 863 -20.89 -14.64 -21.54
CA GLY A 863 -21.29 -14.88 -20.15
C GLY A 863 -21.82 -13.64 -19.47
N CYS A 864 -22.41 -13.81 -18.29
CA CYS A 864 -22.99 -12.72 -17.51
C CYS A 864 -21.93 -11.70 -17.06
N ALA A 865 -22.21 -10.41 -17.23
CA ALA A 865 -21.46 -9.29 -16.65
C ALA A 865 -19.95 -9.31 -16.90
N THR A 866 -19.48 -9.97 -17.96
CA THR A 866 -18.05 -10.17 -18.26
C THR A 866 -17.30 -8.87 -18.59
N GLY A 867 -18.00 -7.84 -19.06
CA GLY A 867 -17.47 -6.51 -19.35
C GLY A 867 -17.55 -5.52 -18.19
N LEU A 868 -18.12 -5.92 -17.05
CA LEU A 868 -18.16 -5.06 -15.88
C LEU A 868 -16.78 -4.91 -15.25
N ASN A 869 -16.51 -3.71 -14.80
CA ASN A 869 -15.25 -3.35 -14.14
C ASN A 869 -15.54 -2.52 -12.90
N VAL A 870 -14.71 -2.64 -11.89
CA VAL A 870 -14.65 -1.63 -10.83
C VAL A 870 -13.76 -0.49 -11.31
N ILE A 871 -14.33 0.69 -11.33
CA ILE A 871 -13.60 1.89 -11.74
C ILE A 871 -12.90 2.46 -10.50
N LYS A 872 -11.59 2.36 -10.48
CA LYS A 872 -10.73 2.92 -9.46
C LYS A 872 -10.24 4.32 -9.85
N PRO A 873 -9.70 5.10 -8.91
CA PRO A 873 -9.10 6.40 -9.20
C PRO A 873 -8.07 6.34 -10.33
N GLY A 874 -8.04 7.39 -11.16
CA GLY A 874 -7.27 7.37 -12.42
C GLY A 874 -7.98 6.66 -13.55
N ASP A 875 -9.30 6.46 -13.41
CA ASP A 875 -10.14 5.73 -14.39
C ASP A 875 -9.57 4.33 -14.69
N GLU A 876 -8.93 3.72 -13.67
CA GLU A 876 -8.37 2.38 -13.78
C GLU A 876 -9.50 1.35 -13.71
N GLN A 877 -9.68 0.64 -14.79
CA GLN A 877 -10.67 -0.44 -14.90
C GLN A 877 -10.07 -1.71 -14.31
N ILE A 878 -10.65 -2.22 -13.24
CA ILE A 878 -10.29 -3.50 -12.64
C ILE A 878 -11.38 -4.50 -12.93
N GLY A 879 -11.09 -5.43 -13.83
CA GLY A 879 -12.01 -6.46 -14.31
C GLY A 879 -11.42 -7.23 -15.50
N LEU A 880 -12.21 -8.14 -16.08
CA LEU A 880 -11.75 -9.06 -17.14
C LEU A 880 -11.19 -8.34 -18.37
N VAL A 881 -11.71 -7.13 -18.71
CA VAL A 881 -11.18 -6.28 -19.79
C VAL A 881 -9.67 -6.07 -19.64
N ARG A 882 -9.25 -5.69 -18.44
CA ARG A 882 -7.85 -5.44 -18.12
C ARG A 882 -6.99 -6.68 -18.33
N GLY A 883 -7.38 -7.80 -17.75
CA GLY A 883 -6.64 -9.07 -17.83
C GLY A 883 -6.47 -9.57 -19.26
N LEU A 884 -7.53 -9.51 -20.04
CA LEU A 884 -7.50 -9.97 -21.44
C LEU A 884 -6.67 -9.05 -22.35
N LEU A 885 -6.74 -7.73 -22.17
CA LEU A 885 -5.87 -6.79 -22.88
C LEU A 885 -4.40 -6.99 -22.48
N GLN A 886 -4.12 -7.25 -21.20
CA GLN A 886 -2.76 -7.55 -20.71
C GLN A 886 -2.26 -8.89 -21.27
N ALA A 887 -3.12 -9.90 -21.35
CA ALA A 887 -2.80 -11.19 -21.96
C ALA A 887 -2.40 -11.09 -23.45
N GLY A 888 -2.76 -9.97 -24.13
CA GLY A 888 -2.34 -9.70 -25.51
C GLY A 888 -3.45 -9.61 -26.52
N ALA A 889 -4.73 -9.74 -26.14
CA ALA A 889 -5.85 -9.62 -27.06
C ALA A 889 -5.90 -8.23 -27.73
N GLN A 890 -6.25 -8.20 -29.03
CA GLN A 890 -6.44 -6.93 -29.76
C GLN A 890 -7.84 -6.38 -29.55
N SER A 891 -8.84 -7.26 -29.49
CA SER A 891 -10.24 -6.92 -29.38
C SER A 891 -10.97 -7.88 -28.47
N LEU A 892 -11.98 -7.35 -27.79
CA LEU A 892 -12.80 -8.10 -26.85
C LEU A 892 -14.28 -7.88 -27.19
N VAL A 893 -15.09 -8.92 -27.12
CA VAL A 893 -16.56 -8.82 -27.06
C VAL A 893 -17.02 -9.35 -25.72
N LEU A 894 -17.62 -8.48 -24.90
CA LEU A 894 -17.96 -8.74 -23.50
C LEU A 894 -19.34 -8.15 -23.19
N SER A 895 -20.00 -8.62 -22.13
CA SER A 895 -21.35 -8.20 -21.74
C SER A 895 -21.35 -7.15 -20.61
N LEU A 896 -22.20 -6.13 -20.70
CA LEU A 896 -22.38 -5.05 -19.70
C LEU A 896 -23.28 -5.46 -18.52
N TRP A 897 -24.13 -6.47 -18.68
CA TRP A 897 -25.02 -7.00 -17.65
C TRP A 897 -25.25 -8.49 -17.84
N ASP A 898 -26.02 -9.09 -16.95
CA ASP A 898 -26.37 -10.51 -17.02
C ASP A 898 -27.20 -10.81 -18.26
N VAL A 899 -26.79 -11.82 -19.01
CA VAL A 899 -27.35 -12.15 -20.30
C VAL A 899 -28.37 -13.26 -20.19
N HIS A 900 -29.39 -13.23 -21.10
CA HIS A 900 -30.37 -14.27 -21.18
C HIS A 900 -29.87 -15.43 -22.09
N ASP A 901 -29.88 -16.65 -21.60
CA ASP A 901 -29.24 -17.84 -22.18
C ASP A 901 -29.59 -18.02 -23.67
N ARG A 902 -30.88 -18.05 -23.99
CA ARG A 902 -31.33 -18.30 -25.37
C ARG A 902 -31.01 -17.15 -26.33
N SER A 903 -31.29 -15.90 -25.94
CA SER A 903 -30.99 -14.75 -26.82
C SER A 903 -29.49 -14.56 -27.03
N THR A 904 -28.64 -14.96 -26.06
CA THR A 904 -27.19 -14.93 -26.19
C THR A 904 -26.68 -15.91 -27.22
N LYS A 905 -27.18 -17.14 -27.20
CA LYS A 905 -26.91 -18.14 -28.25
C LYS A 905 -27.25 -17.59 -29.63
N ASP A 906 -28.47 -17.08 -29.79
CA ASP A 906 -28.96 -16.56 -31.08
C ASP A 906 -28.08 -15.36 -31.51
N PHE A 907 -27.73 -14.49 -30.58
CA PHE A 907 -26.87 -13.34 -30.82
C PHE A 907 -25.45 -13.75 -31.28
N MET A 908 -24.81 -14.72 -30.62
CA MET A 908 -23.47 -15.17 -30.99
C MET A 908 -23.46 -15.85 -32.36
N ILE A 909 -24.47 -16.64 -32.66
CA ILE A 909 -24.63 -17.26 -34.01
C ILE A 909 -24.75 -16.15 -35.07
N ALA A 910 -25.61 -15.15 -34.87
CA ALA A 910 -25.76 -14.02 -35.77
C ALA A 910 -24.43 -13.24 -35.90
N PHE A 911 -23.76 -12.91 -34.77
CA PHE A 911 -22.50 -12.19 -34.78
C PHE A 911 -21.44 -12.89 -35.61
N TYR A 912 -21.16 -14.17 -35.38
CA TYR A 912 -20.17 -14.91 -36.16
C TYR A 912 -20.60 -15.09 -37.64
N SER A 913 -21.89 -15.23 -37.93
CA SER A 913 -22.40 -15.26 -39.31
C SER A 913 -22.08 -13.95 -40.06
N HIS A 914 -22.32 -12.80 -39.39
CA HIS A 914 -21.99 -11.50 -39.97
C HIS A 914 -20.50 -11.25 -40.03
N LEU A 915 -19.71 -11.69 -39.02
CA LEU A 915 -18.24 -11.55 -38.99
C LEU A 915 -17.56 -12.26 -40.16
N GLN A 916 -18.12 -13.37 -40.65
CA GLN A 916 -17.63 -14.05 -41.85
C GLN A 916 -17.93 -13.31 -43.16
N ARG A 917 -18.95 -12.46 -43.18
CA ARG A 917 -19.41 -11.74 -44.37
C ARG A 917 -18.94 -10.29 -44.45
N LEU A 918 -18.70 -9.67 -43.31
CA LEU A 918 -18.30 -8.27 -43.16
C LEU A 918 -16.82 -8.11 -42.86
N VAL A 919 -16.27 -6.93 -43.17
CA VAL A 919 -14.85 -6.66 -43.01
C VAL A 919 -14.51 -6.28 -41.59
N GLY A 920 -15.44 -5.70 -40.78
CA GLY A 920 -15.24 -5.18 -39.45
C GLY A 920 -16.05 -5.90 -38.36
N LYS A 921 -15.47 -6.02 -37.17
CA LYS A 921 -16.12 -6.62 -35.96
C LYS A 921 -17.27 -5.73 -35.47
N ALA A 922 -17.09 -4.41 -35.52
CA ALA A 922 -18.09 -3.44 -35.12
C ALA A 922 -19.32 -3.50 -36.03
N ALA A 923 -19.12 -3.68 -37.34
CA ALA A 923 -20.20 -3.86 -38.30
C ALA A 923 -20.95 -5.19 -38.09
N ALA A 924 -20.21 -6.27 -37.82
CA ALA A 924 -20.81 -7.57 -37.52
C ALA A 924 -21.63 -7.51 -36.21
N LEU A 925 -21.17 -6.82 -35.20
CA LEU A 925 -21.90 -6.65 -33.95
C LEU A 925 -23.15 -5.80 -34.14
N GLN A 926 -23.06 -4.71 -34.92
CA GLN A 926 -24.19 -3.86 -35.27
C GLN A 926 -25.31 -4.67 -35.98
N GLU A 927 -24.99 -5.49 -37.00
CA GLU A 927 -25.97 -6.29 -37.72
C GLU A 927 -26.56 -7.39 -36.84
N ALA A 928 -25.75 -8.02 -35.95
CA ALA A 928 -26.27 -8.96 -34.96
C ALA A 928 -27.29 -8.28 -34.02
N MET A 929 -27.00 -7.08 -33.52
CA MET A 929 -27.94 -6.30 -32.71
C MET A 929 -29.27 -6.03 -33.45
N ARG A 930 -29.20 -5.69 -34.74
CA ARG A 930 -30.40 -5.46 -35.58
C ARG A 930 -31.20 -6.72 -35.78
N GLU A 931 -30.53 -7.84 -36.04
CA GLU A 931 -31.19 -9.14 -36.27
C GLU A 931 -31.91 -9.62 -35.01
N ILE A 932 -31.20 -9.64 -33.88
CA ILE A 932 -31.77 -10.13 -32.61
C ILE A 932 -32.89 -9.22 -32.10
N ARG A 933 -32.82 -7.91 -32.34
CA ARG A 933 -33.90 -6.97 -31.97
C ARG A 933 -35.23 -7.26 -32.65
N GLN A 934 -35.24 -7.92 -33.80
CA GLN A 934 -36.50 -8.30 -34.49
C GLN A 934 -37.29 -9.34 -33.69
N GLU A 935 -36.61 -10.28 -33.04
CA GLU A 935 -37.24 -11.31 -32.19
C GLU A 935 -37.35 -10.83 -30.73
N TYR A 936 -36.37 -10.12 -30.24
CA TYR A 936 -36.24 -9.64 -28.83
C TYR A 936 -36.15 -8.12 -28.79
N PRO A 937 -37.28 -7.36 -28.87
CA PRO A 937 -37.24 -5.90 -29.03
C PRO A 937 -36.55 -5.13 -27.87
N HIS A 938 -36.60 -5.68 -26.64
CA HIS A 938 -36.04 -4.98 -25.46
C HIS A 938 -34.50 -4.98 -25.45
N PRO A 939 -33.84 -3.82 -25.17
CA PRO A 939 -32.38 -3.68 -25.12
C PRO A 939 -31.65 -4.69 -24.19
N TYR A 940 -32.35 -5.21 -23.17
CA TYR A 940 -31.81 -6.24 -22.30
C TYR A 940 -31.27 -7.46 -23.07
N TYR A 941 -31.91 -7.85 -24.18
CA TYR A 941 -31.55 -9.04 -24.93
C TYR A 941 -30.52 -8.83 -26.03
N TRP A 942 -30.54 -7.67 -26.73
CA TRP A 942 -29.71 -7.42 -27.90
C TRP A 942 -28.54 -6.44 -27.65
N ALA A 943 -28.57 -5.64 -26.56
CA ALA A 943 -27.57 -4.63 -26.26
C ALA A 943 -26.61 -4.97 -25.10
N PRO A 944 -26.49 -6.21 -24.60
CA PRO A 944 -25.51 -6.45 -23.56
C PRO A 944 -24.05 -6.39 -24.07
N PHE A 945 -23.81 -6.76 -25.33
CA PHE A 945 -22.48 -6.95 -25.86
C PHE A 945 -21.86 -5.67 -26.41
N MET A 946 -20.57 -5.45 -26.04
CA MET A 946 -19.77 -4.34 -26.50
C MET A 946 -18.44 -4.83 -27.08
N LEU A 947 -17.97 -4.18 -28.16
CA LEU A 947 -16.67 -4.40 -28.76
C LEU A 947 -15.66 -3.43 -28.12
N ILE A 948 -14.57 -3.94 -27.54
CA ILE A 948 -13.49 -3.14 -26.97
C ILE A 948 -12.21 -3.37 -27.77
N GLY A 949 -11.49 -2.29 -28.13
CA GLY A 949 -10.22 -2.35 -28.82
C GLY A 949 -10.33 -2.14 -30.33
N LYS A 950 -9.64 -2.97 -31.12
CA LYS A 950 -9.51 -2.83 -32.58
C LYS A 950 -10.74 -3.40 -33.30
N ASP A 951 -11.28 -2.65 -34.26
CA ASP A 951 -12.31 -3.13 -35.17
C ASP A 951 -11.74 -4.11 -36.21
#